data_b4caa4a7b30a97c883d9422bfd4c8bc7
#
_entry.id   b4caa4a7b30a97c883d9422bfd4c8bc7
#
_cell.length_a   1.000
_cell.length_b   1.000
_cell.length_c   1.000
_cell.angle_alpha   90.00
_cell.angle_beta   90.00
_cell.angle_gamma   90.00
#
_symmetry.space_group_name_H-M   'P 1'
#
loop_
_entity.id
_entity.type
_entity.pdbx_description
1 polymer ?
#
loop_
_entity_poly.entity_id
_entity_poly.type
_entity_poly.pdbx_seq_one_letter_code
_entity_poly.pdbx_strand_id
1 'polypeptide(L)'
;MKKIFILSYLFLMASISHAQKSKELEEVRVIEKRKTAKEREEFTRHAQPVEVISLEEINRNNPAFIEQSLGTMAGVQVDKRTQIGGQRLVIRGYGNDQKFNSWGVKVYYNEMPITTAEGITILDDIDFANVNNIEVIKGPAATLYGGGVGGVVRFYMKSADKKGISLTEKFAVGSFGLLQSNTRLDIVNDSSAIALSYGHLSSDGYRPAGNSRKDFLTFFGEFKLTKKQSVTAFMSHNYSFEGVSGQISYADYYAGIDNGNLAYIRKNARNDMQTTRFALTHQYTFSRKFNNSTTAFYSNQDFVRVAAGATENSLSPNFGIRSVFNFKANLMGEISNELSVGTELQQSKSQISNYRFVGTDPANPLKVQELSKGGSYFKYATNQSAVFFHNRTNFSTLNLSLIVGLSANQINYSRMDLLANPGLVTGYNKDLSFEKNFETSFNPHIALQKNFKQQIINLSYSEGYNAPTASTSFIGTINKPNNDLLPEKAKMFDLSIKGVFFNNKFDYQVSVFNIDITNKLTQLSGINPVGGTYNYFANTGNQTNKGIELSLGYLMLSNSKSFIKKIEPFLNFSNYDFKYNDFKTKFGSEILDYSNKQVVGLPKTKYTLGLDIVTNMGLYLNNTYNVMGDVYTDFANTNNVKGFALLNSKLGYKISGEKMDFDVYFAGNNLTNQINYTFLFLGNNINDSDAGSNYPLGVATDVNPGPSKAYYFGGVNVKYKF
;
A
#
# COMPACT_ATOMS: atom_id res chain seq x y z
N MET A 1 30.76 10.44 -20.20
CA MET A 1 30.12 10.25 -18.89
C MET A 1 30.96 9.48 -17.85
N LYS A 2 31.84 8.55 -18.21
CA LYS A 2 32.72 7.84 -17.23
C LYS A 2 33.79 8.69 -16.53
N LYS A 3 34.18 9.84 -17.05
CA LYS A 3 35.22 10.71 -16.45
C LYS A 3 34.72 11.75 -15.43
N ILE A 4 33.44 11.99 -15.36
CA ILE A 4 32.84 12.94 -14.37
C ILE A 4 32.61 12.25 -13.03
N PHE A 5 32.36 10.95 -13.03
CA PHE A 5 32.17 10.15 -11.81
C PHE A 5 33.47 9.98 -10.97
N ILE A 6 34.64 9.97 -11.59
CA ILE A 6 35.94 9.79 -10.90
C ILE A 6 36.40 11.08 -10.21
N LEU A 7 36.05 12.26 -10.72
CA LEU A 7 36.42 13.54 -10.12
C LEU A 7 35.60 13.86 -8.87
N SER A 8 34.35 13.41 -8.77
CA SER A 8 33.53 13.53 -7.57
C SER A 8 34.00 12.61 -6.44
N TYR A 9 34.62 11.48 -6.76
CA TYR A 9 35.16 10.54 -5.78
C TYR A 9 36.44 11.03 -5.09
N LEU A 10 37.28 11.80 -5.78
CA LEU A 10 38.52 12.35 -5.25
C LEU A 10 38.35 13.58 -4.36
N PHE A 11 37.23 14.34 -4.52
CA PHE A 11 36.92 15.48 -3.66
C PHE A 11 36.33 15.09 -2.30
N LEU A 12 35.83 13.86 -2.17
CA LEU A 12 35.22 13.34 -0.92
C LEU A 12 36.26 12.90 0.14
N MET A 13 37.48 12.63 -0.27
CA MET A 13 38.53 12.10 0.65
C MET A 13 39.36 13.17 1.37
N ALA A 14 39.17 14.46 1.05
CA ALA A 14 40.09 15.50 1.55
C ALA A 14 39.61 16.31 2.76
N SER A 15 38.42 16.01 3.33
CA SER A 15 37.88 16.83 4.43
C SER A 15 37.43 16.03 5.67
N ILE A 16 38.20 14.99 6.06
CA ILE A 16 37.97 14.35 7.35
C ILE A 16 38.91 15.03 8.38
N SER A 17 38.48 16.17 8.93
CA SER A 17 39.06 16.66 10.17
C SER A 17 38.04 17.44 11.00
N HIS A 18 37.86 16.97 12.25
CA HIS A 18 37.18 17.58 13.38
C HIS A 18 35.62 17.61 13.34
N ALA A 19 35.04 16.47 13.71
CA ALA A 19 33.63 16.44 14.15
C ALA A 19 33.56 16.81 15.65
N GLN A 20 32.98 17.95 15.94
CA GLN A 20 32.61 18.38 17.29
C GLN A 20 31.34 17.65 17.76
N LYS A 21 31.32 17.13 18.99
CA LYS A 21 30.19 16.50 19.66
C LYS A 21 28.98 17.47 19.70
N SER A 22 27.88 17.20 19.05
CA SER A 22 26.69 18.05 19.11
C SER A 22 25.40 17.26 19.41
N LYS A 23 24.56 17.87 20.20
CA LYS A 23 23.07 17.88 20.34
C LYS A 23 22.19 16.70 19.84
N GLU A 24 22.72 15.58 19.34
CA GLU A 24 21.94 14.47 18.77
C GLU A 24 20.99 13.74 19.74
N LEU A 25 21.24 13.84 21.04
CA LEU A 25 20.44 13.15 22.06
C LEU A 25 19.08 13.78 22.34
N GLU A 26 19.01 15.09 22.24
CA GLU A 26 17.72 15.79 22.31
C GLU A 26 16.91 15.50 21.05
N GLU A 27 17.55 15.30 19.90
CA GLU A 27 16.88 15.05 18.64
C GLU A 27 16.22 13.65 18.58
N VAL A 28 16.89 12.58 19.05
CA VAL A 28 16.29 11.23 19.11
C VAL A 28 15.11 11.20 20.08
N ARG A 29 15.24 11.76 21.29
CA ARG A 29 14.15 11.87 22.25
C ARG A 29 12.99 12.74 21.74
N VAL A 30 13.28 13.77 20.98
CA VAL A 30 12.29 14.66 20.36
C VAL A 30 11.57 13.94 19.23
N ILE A 31 12.25 13.14 18.40
CA ILE A 31 11.64 12.36 17.32
C ILE A 31 10.73 11.27 17.87
N GLU A 32 11.19 10.49 18.86
CA GLU A 32 10.38 9.48 19.54
C GLU A 32 9.14 10.09 20.24
N LYS A 33 9.33 11.19 20.95
CA LYS A 33 8.21 11.93 21.55
C LYS A 33 7.24 12.48 20.49
N ARG A 34 7.73 12.93 19.35
CA ARG A 34 6.89 13.41 18.23
C ARG A 34 6.10 12.26 17.60
N LYS A 35 6.71 11.10 17.36
CA LYS A 35 6.02 9.91 16.85
C LYS A 35 4.89 9.51 17.79
N THR A 36 5.20 9.24 19.05
CA THR A 36 4.20 8.82 20.06
C THR A 36 3.11 9.87 20.23
N ALA A 37 3.44 11.17 20.21
CA ALA A 37 2.46 12.23 20.29
C ALA A 37 1.54 12.26 19.05
N LYS A 38 2.11 12.11 17.84
CA LYS A 38 1.33 12.05 16.60
C LYS A 38 0.43 10.83 16.57
N GLU A 39 0.93 9.65 16.92
CA GLU A 39 0.11 8.45 17.00
C GLU A 39 -1.04 8.58 17.99
N ARG A 40 -0.82 9.20 19.15
CA ARG A 40 -1.89 9.48 20.14
C ARG A 40 -2.91 10.48 19.58
N GLU A 41 -2.45 11.51 18.87
CA GLU A 41 -3.33 12.50 18.24
C GLU A 41 -4.24 11.81 17.20
N GLU A 42 -3.68 11.03 16.29
CA GLU A 42 -4.45 10.35 15.25
C GLU A 42 -5.34 9.24 15.82
N PHE A 43 -4.85 8.45 16.77
CA PHE A 43 -5.67 7.47 17.50
C PHE A 43 -6.85 8.13 18.25
N THR A 44 -6.60 9.31 18.82
CA THR A 44 -7.62 10.13 19.47
C THR A 44 -8.61 10.68 18.46
N ARG A 45 -8.11 11.22 17.35
CA ARG A 45 -8.93 11.86 16.31
C ARG A 45 -9.88 10.87 15.63
N HIS A 46 -9.39 9.70 15.28
CA HIS A 46 -10.18 8.70 14.56
C HIS A 46 -10.99 7.81 15.49
N ALA A 47 -10.63 7.70 16.77
CA ALA A 47 -11.15 6.73 17.73
C ALA A 47 -11.16 5.29 17.18
N GLN A 48 -10.17 4.96 16.37
CA GLN A 48 -9.88 3.68 15.75
C GLN A 48 -8.39 3.37 15.89
N PRO A 49 -7.96 2.11 15.77
CA PRO A 49 -6.55 1.79 15.77
C PRO A 49 -5.82 2.46 14.60
N VAL A 50 -4.85 3.27 14.94
CA VAL A 50 -3.96 3.95 14.00
C VAL A 50 -2.53 3.61 14.37
N GLU A 51 -1.74 3.20 13.41
CA GLU A 51 -0.28 3.04 13.55
C GLU A 51 0.44 4.01 12.64
N VAL A 52 1.58 4.53 13.10
CA VAL A 52 2.45 5.43 12.35
C VAL A 52 3.83 4.81 12.25
N ILE A 53 4.32 4.61 11.03
CA ILE A 53 5.73 4.27 10.78
C ILE A 53 6.51 5.57 10.57
N SER A 54 7.50 5.80 11.38
CA SER A 54 8.41 6.95 11.29
C SER A 54 9.45 6.76 10.18
N LEU A 55 10.13 7.84 9.80
CA LEU A 55 11.27 7.77 8.87
C LEU A 55 12.38 6.84 9.38
N GLU A 56 12.61 6.78 10.70
CA GLU A 56 13.59 5.87 11.28
C GLU A 56 13.21 4.41 11.05
N GLU A 57 11.93 4.07 11.24
CA GLU A 57 11.42 2.72 11.00
C GLU A 57 11.39 2.35 9.51
N ILE A 58 11.09 3.29 8.62
CA ILE A 58 11.21 3.09 7.16
C ILE A 58 12.68 2.75 6.81
N ASN A 59 13.62 3.43 7.44
CA ASN A 59 15.04 3.25 7.20
C ASN A 59 15.67 2.05 7.95
N ARG A 60 14.93 1.31 8.80
CA ARG A 60 15.42 0.03 9.37
C ARG A 60 15.83 -0.95 8.28
N ASN A 61 15.11 -0.91 7.16
CA ASN A 61 15.35 -1.72 5.97
C ASN A 61 15.71 -0.83 4.78
N ASN A 62 15.67 -1.37 3.57
CA ASN A 62 15.79 -0.57 2.36
C ASN A 62 14.42 0.04 2.02
N PRO A 63 14.30 1.38 1.89
CA PRO A 63 13.04 2.03 1.55
C PRO A 63 12.48 1.66 0.16
N ALA A 64 13.30 1.07 -0.74
CA ALA A 64 12.80 0.51 -2.00
C ALA A 64 11.84 -0.67 -1.79
N PHE A 65 11.90 -1.33 -0.63
CA PHE A 65 11.12 -2.52 -0.28
C PHE A 65 10.08 -2.18 0.79
N ILE A 66 9.04 -1.44 0.37
CA ILE A 66 8.01 -0.93 1.31
C ILE A 66 7.31 -2.04 2.09
N GLU A 67 7.24 -3.25 1.55
CA GLU A 67 6.70 -4.41 2.24
C GLU A 67 7.49 -4.76 3.50
N GLN A 68 8.78 -4.46 3.54
CA GLN A 68 9.62 -4.69 4.72
C GLN A 68 9.32 -3.73 5.86
N SER A 69 8.71 -2.59 5.58
CA SER A 69 8.29 -1.62 6.58
C SER A 69 6.82 -1.78 6.93
N LEU A 70 5.90 -1.68 5.96
CA LEU A 70 4.46 -1.86 6.19
C LEU A 70 4.13 -3.27 6.69
N GLY A 71 4.82 -4.29 6.17
CA GLY A 71 4.63 -5.69 6.56
C GLY A 71 5.03 -5.99 8.01
N THR A 72 5.76 -5.11 8.70
CA THR A 72 6.08 -5.29 10.13
C THR A 72 4.93 -4.92 11.05
N MET A 73 3.95 -4.14 10.58
CA MET A 73 2.82 -3.69 11.40
C MET A 73 1.89 -4.85 11.75
N ALA A 74 1.29 -4.79 12.94
CA ALA A 74 0.19 -5.66 13.29
C ALA A 74 -1.02 -5.37 12.37
N GLY A 75 -1.72 -6.39 11.89
CA GLY A 75 -2.91 -6.21 11.05
C GLY A 75 -2.67 -5.86 9.59
N VAL A 76 -1.43 -5.71 9.16
CA VAL A 76 -1.07 -5.34 7.79
C VAL A 76 -0.22 -6.44 7.14
N GLN A 77 -0.61 -6.86 5.93
CA GLN A 77 0.18 -7.72 5.06
C GLN A 77 0.42 -6.99 3.75
N VAL A 78 1.61 -7.11 3.19
CA VAL A 78 1.96 -6.59 1.87
C VAL A 78 2.56 -7.72 1.07
N ASP A 79 1.86 -8.12 0.03
CA ASP A 79 2.35 -9.08 -0.95
C ASP A 79 2.95 -8.36 -2.15
N LYS A 80 3.86 -8.99 -2.89
CA LYS A 80 4.44 -8.45 -4.12
C LYS A 80 4.65 -9.52 -5.18
N ARG A 81 4.38 -9.18 -6.44
CA ARG A 81 4.49 -10.11 -7.57
C ARG A 81 5.86 -10.12 -8.23
N THR A 82 6.57 -9.00 -8.18
CA THR A 82 7.91 -8.82 -8.77
C THR A 82 8.90 -8.46 -7.66
N GLN A 83 10.15 -8.22 -8.01
CA GLN A 83 11.16 -7.90 -7.01
C GLN A 83 10.89 -6.58 -6.29
N ILE A 84 10.45 -5.54 -7.01
CA ILE A 84 10.26 -4.19 -6.48
C ILE A 84 8.88 -3.62 -6.78
N GLY A 85 7.93 -4.41 -7.26
CA GLY A 85 6.61 -3.94 -7.67
C GLY A 85 5.49 -4.97 -7.55
N GLY A 86 4.30 -4.58 -8.02
CA GLY A 86 3.09 -5.38 -7.96
C GLY A 86 2.60 -5.58 -6.53
N GLN A 87 2.70 -4.55 -5.68
CA GLN A 87 2.32 -4.63 -4.27
C GLN A 87 0.81 -4.68 -4.11
N ARG A 88 0.37 -5.55 -3.19
CA ARG A 88 -1.01 -5.68 -2.72
C ARG A 88 -1.07 -5.42 -1.22
N LEU A 89 -1.87 -4.44 -0.81
CA LEU A 89 -2.11 -4.13 0.60
C LEU A 89 -3.30 -4.93 1.11
N VAL A 90 -3.10 -5.62 2.23
CA VAL A 90 -4.15 -6.34 2.95
C VAL A 90 -4.17 -5.84 4.39
N ILE A 91 -5.32 -5.34 4.84
CA ILE A 91 -5.50 -4.83 6.20
C ILE A 91 -6.64 -5.60 6.87
N ARG A 92 -6.36 -6.26 8.01
CA ARG A 92 -7.33 -7.07 8.75
C ARG A 92 -8.05 -8.10 7.87
N GLY A 93 -7.30 -8.68 6.93
CA GLY A 93 -7.78 -9.69 6.00
C GLY A 93 -8.61 -9.17 4.84
N TYR A 94 -8.70 -7.86 4.65
CA TYR A 94 -9.37 -7.27 3.50
C TYR A 94 -8.36 -6.78 2.46
N GLY A 95 -8.62 -7.06 1.17
CA GLY A 95 -7.76 -6.70 0.04
C GLY A 95 -7.01 -7.88 -0.58
N ASN A 96 -7.19 -9.11 -0.07
CA ASN A 96 -6.50 -10.32 -0.57
C ASN A 96 -7.14 -10.95 -1.82
N ASP A 97 -8.36 -10.57 -2.19
CA ASP A 97 -9.10 -11.16 -3.32
C ASP A 97 -8.62 -10.70 -4.70
N GLN A 98 -7.84 -9.62 -4.75
CA GLN A 98 -7.33 -9.10 -6.01
C GLN A 98 -5.99 -9.74 -6.37
N LYS A 99 -5.85 -10.15 -7.64
CA LYS A 99 -4.61 -10.77 -8.12
C LYS A 99 -3.49 -9.76 -8.42
N PHE A 100 -3.81 -8.48 -8.63
CA PHE A 100 -2.85 -7.56 -9.24
C PHE A 100 -2.72 -6.18 -8.58
N ASN A 101 -3.69 -5.74 -7.80
CA ASN A 101 -3.75 -4.39 -7.26
C ASN A 101 -4.33 -4.41 -5.84
N SER A 102 -4.18 -3.32 -5.11
CA SER A 102 -4.92 -3.13 -3.86
C SER A 102 -6.32 -2.61 -4.15
N TRP A 103 -7.33 -3.20 -3.53
CA TRP A 103 -8.73 -2.83 -3.66
C TRP A 103 -9.41 -2.78 -2.30
N GLY A 104 -10.23 -1.75 -2.07
CA GLY A 104 -10.93 -1.54 -0.80
C GLY A 104 -10.05 -1.05 0.35
N VAL A 105 -8.78 -0.73 0.08
CA VAL A 105 -7.89 0.04 0.95
C VAL A 105 -7.61 1.37 0.25
N LYS A 106 -8.02 2.48 0.86
CA LYS A 106 -7.79 3.80 0.31
C LYS A 106 -6.39 4.29 0.63
N VAL A 107 -5.71 4.87 -0.34
CA VAL A 107 -4.33 5.36 -0.19
C VAL A 107 -4.26 6.83 -0.57
N TYR A 108 -3.57 7.60 0.26
CA TYR A 108 -3.32 9.04 0.03
C TYR A 108 -1.83 9.33 0.04
N TYR A 109 -1.46 10.33 -0.73
CA TYR A 109 -0.15 10.96 -0.69
C TYR A 109 -0.35 12.40 -0.18
N ASN A 110 -0.03 12.65 1.08
CA ASN A 110 -0.53 13.81 1.84
C ASN A 110 -2.07 13.88 1.79
N GLU A 111 -2.63 14.91 1.15
CA GLU A 111 -4.08 15.11 0.99
C GLU A 111 -4.61 14.65 -0.39
N MET A 112 -3.74 14.15 -1.29
CA MET A 112 -4.12 13.67 -2.62
C MET A 112 -4.46 12.18 -2.60
N PRO A 113 -5.65 11.75 -3.01
CA PRO A 113 -5.96 10.34 -3.22
C PRO A 113 -5.07 9.75 -4.33
N ILE A 114 -4.38 8.65 -4.03
CA ILE A 114 -3.69 7.80 -5.03
C ILE A 114 -4.68 6.78 -5.58
N THR A 115 -5.56 6.27 -4.71
CA THR A 115 -6.66 5.39 -5.10
C THR A 115 -7.55 6.10 -6.10
N THR A 116 -7.79 5.47 -7.25
CA THR A 116 -8.64 6.00 -8.31
C THR A 116 -10.12 6.00 -7.92
N ALA A 117 -10.98 6.68 -8.70
CA ALA A 117 -12.43 6.64 -8.50
C ALA A 117 -13.01 5.22 -8.54
N GLU A 118 -12.33 4.28 -9.19
CA GLU A 118 -12.69 2.86 -9.25
C GLU A 118 -12.34 2.09 -7.96
N GLY A 119 -11.68 2.73 -6.99
CA GLY A 119 -11.24 2.09 -5.75
C GLY A 119 -9.94 1.28 -5.90
N ILE A 120 -9.21 1.42 -7.00
CA ILE A 120 -7.98 0.69 -7.29
C ILE A 120 -6.78 1.53 -6.88
N THR A 121 -5.82 0.88 -6.21
CA THR A 121 -4.54 1.48 -5.84
C THR A 121 -3.37 0.70 -6.44
N ILE A 122 -2.46 1.42 -7.11
CA ILE A 122 -1.17 0.92 -7.58
C ILE A 122 -0.09 1.69 -6.83
N LEU A 123 0.87 0.97 -6.23
CA LEU A 123 1.96 1.55 -5.44
C LEU A 123 3.29 1.61 -6.20
N ASP A 124 3.35 1.04 -7.40
CA ASP A 124 4.58 0.89 -8.19
C ASP A 124 5.22 2.21 -8.62
N ASP A 125 4.44 3.29 -8.60
CA ASP A 125 4.82 4.63 -9.02
C ASP A 125 5.07 5.60 -7.86
N ILE A 126 5.26 5.08 -6.64
CA ILE A 126 5.59 5.88 -5.46
C ILE A 126 7.08 5.79 -5.17
N ASP A 127 7.75 6.95 -5.06
CA ASP A 127 9.12 7.04 -4.56
C ASP A 127 9.13 7.03 -3.02
N PHE A 128 9.26 5.85 -2.43
CA PHE A 128 9.31 5.68 -0.98
C PHE A 128 10.54 6.33 -0.33
N ALA A 129 11.61 6.63 -1.08
CA ALA A 129 12.78 7.34 -0.56
C ALA A 129 12.47 8.78 -0.12
N ASN A 130 11.36 9.34 -0.62
CA ASN A 130 10.85 10.68 -0.28
C ASN A 130 9.71 10.66 0.75
N VAL A 131 9.30 9.50 1.25
CA VAL A 131 8.30 9.38 2.31
C VAL A 131 8.94 9.65 3.67
N ASN A 132 8.28 10.46 4.49
CA ASN A 132 8.72 10.83 5.84
C ASN A 132 8.10 9.93 6.91
N ASN A 133 6.82 9.67 6.78
CA ASN A 133 6.09 8.74 7.65
C ASN A 133 4.89 8.16 6.92
N ILE A 134 4.42 7.01 7.41
CA ILE A 134 3.25 6.31 6.90
C ILE A 134 2.27 6.16 8.04
N GLU A 135 1.02 6.50 7.79
CA GLU A 135 -0.08 6.34 8.74
C GLU A 135 -1.04 5.29 8.20
N VAL A 136 -1.41 4.33 9.02
CA VAL A 136 -2.37 3.28 8.68
C VAL A 136 -3.53 3.29 9.66
N ILE A 137 -4.72 3.62 9.17
CA ILE A 137 -5.99 3.55 9.89
C ILE A 137 -6.64 2.22 9.52
N LYS A 138 -6.87 1.35 10.50
CA LYS A 138 -7.30 -0.03 10.27
C LYS A 138 -8.83 -0.17 10.37
N GLY A 139 -9.40 -0.87 9.39
CA GLY A 139 -10.84 -1.10 9.28
C GLY A 139 -11.60 0.04 8.60
N PRO A 140 -12.93 -0.02 8.56
CA PRO A 140 -13.74 0.98 7.88
C PRO A 140 -13.50 2.39 8.42
N ALA A 141 -12.92 3.26 7.60
CA ALA A 141 -12.60 4.65 7.91
C ALA A 141 -13.36 5.63 6.99
N ALA A 142 -14.52 5.20 6.54
CA ALA A 142 -15.30 5.88 5.50
C ALA A 142 -15.71 7.31 5.85
N THR A 143 -15.90 7.61 7.13
CA THR A 143 -16.42 8.92 7.56
C THR A 143 -15.54 10.11 7.25
N LEU A 144 -14.24 9.92 7.02
CA LEU A 144 -13.33 11.02 6.66
C LEU A 144 -12.74 10.87 5.26
N TYR A 145 -12.85 9.67 4.65
CA TYR A 145 -12.12 9.33 3.43
C TYR A 145 -13.01 8.77 2.29
N GLY A 146 -14.32 8.78 2.45
CA GLY A 146 -15.25 8.41 1.40
C GLY A 146 -15.08 6.99 0.87
N GLY A 147 -15.31 5.98 1.70
CA GLY A 147 -15.21 4.55 1.33
C GLY A 147 -13.93 3.87 1.84
N GLY A 148 -13.86 2.56 1.63
CA GLY A 148 -12.77 1.71 2.10
C GLY A 148 -13.20 0.81 3.25
N VAL A 149 -13.23 -0.50 3.00
CA VAL A 149 -13.57 -1.52 3.99
C VAL A 149 -12.34 -1.91 4.80
N GLY A 150 -11.19 -2.04 4.15
CA GLY A 150 -9.94 -2.46 4.78
C GLY A 150 -9.30 -1.38 5.64
N GLY A 151 -9.45 -0.13 5.23
CA GLY A 151 -8.85 1.01 5.93
C GLY A 151 -8.25 2.06 5.00
N VAL A 152 -7.39 2.89 5.59
CA VAL A 152 -6.71 3.98 4.88
C VAL A 152 -5.22 3.95 5.16
N VAL A 153 -4.41 4.10 4.12
CA VAL A 153 -2.96 4.31 4.24
C VAL A 153 -2.62 5.70 3.73
N ARG A 154 -1.88 6.47 4.53
CA ARG A 154 -1.44 7.81 4.17
C ARG A 154 0.07 7.88 4.16
N PHE A 155 0.64 8.16 2.99
CA PHE A 155 2.05 8.47 2.84
C PHE A 155 2.25 9.98 2.96
N TYR A 156 3.10 10.39 3.87
CA TYR A 156 3.46 11.79 4.01
C TYR A 156 4.82 12.06 3.37
N MET A 157 4.84 13.04 2.48
CA MET A 157 6.09 13.51 1.86
C MET A 157 7.03 14.06 2.91
N LYS A 158 8.30 13.85 2.68
CA LYS A 158 9.34 14.51 3.45
C LYS A 158 9.38 16.00 3.06
N SER A 159 8.89 16.85 3.95
CA SER A 159 9.06 18.29 3.84
C SER A 159 10.52 18.68 4.13
N ALA A 160 10.99 19.75 3.49
CA ALA A 160 12.26 20.36 3.83
C ALA A 160 12.05 21.24 5.08
N ASP A 161 12.74 20.94 6.18
CA ASP A 161 12.42 21.50 7.51
C ASP A 161 13.50 22.45 8.08
N LYS A 162 14.71 22.44 7.53
CA LYS A 162 15.82 23.27 8.01
C LYS A 162 16.10 24.40 7.01
N LYS A 163 16.11 25.65 7.50
CA LYS A 163 16.47 26.84 6.68
C LYS A 163 17.82 26.65 6.01
N GLY A 164 17.92 27.15 4.78
CA GLY A 164 19.08 27.06 3.93
C GLY A 164 18.87 26.13 2.74
N ILE A 165 19.96 25.81 2.10
CA ILE A 165 19.97 24.89 0.96
C ILE A 165 20.69 23.60 1.41
N SER A 166 20.15 22.44 1.04
CA SER A 166 20.86 21.18 1.26
C SER A 166 20.67 20.23 0.08
N LEU A 167 21.71 19.48 -0.23
CA LEU A 167 21.73 18.41 -1.21
C LEU A 167 21.92 17.09 -0.50
N THR A 168 21.03 16.14 -0.76
CA THR A 168 21.11 14.78 -0.21
C THR A 168 21.30 13.79 -1.36
N GLU A 169 22.29 12.93 -1.26
CA GLU A 169 22.47 11.80 -2.14
C GLU A 169 22.38 10.51 -1.33
N LYS A 170 21.56 9.58 -1.80
CA LYS A 170 21.46 8.22 -1.28
C LYS A 170 21.83 7.27 -2.39
N PHE A 171 22.78 6.40 -2.12
CA PHE A 171 23.26 5.39 -3.07
C PHE A 171 23.31 4.03 -2.39
N ALA A 172 22.81 3.00 -3.06
CA ALA A 172 22.91 1.61 -2.59
C ALA A 172 23.08 0.64 -3.75
N VAL A 173 23.83 -0.42 -3.48
CA VAL A 173 24.04 -1.57 -4.38
C VAL A 173 23.81 -2.86 -3.61
N GLY A 174 23.46 -3.92 -4.31
CA GLY A 174 23.20 -5.19 -3.64
C GLY A 174 23.09 -6.40 -4.55
N SER A 175 22.70 -7.50 -3.95
CA SER A 175 22.41 -8.76 -4.64
C SER A 175 21.39 -8.55 -5.76
N PHE A 176 21.42 -9.40 -6.76
CA PHE A 176 20.53 -9.37 -7.93
C PHE A 176 20.66 -8.10 -8.78
N GLY A 177 21.89 -7.56 -8.88
CA GLY A 177 22.13 -6.34 -9.65
C GLY A 177 21.42 -5.11 -9.11
N LEU A 178 21.03 -5.10 -7.82
CA LEU A 178 20.36 -3.95 -7.21
C LEU A 178 21.23 -2.69 -7.30
N LEU A 179 20.70 -1.66 -7.93
CA LEU A 179 21.27 -0.32 -7.98
C LEU A 179 20.18 0.69 -7.61
N GLN A 180 20.43 1.50 -6.62
CA GLN A 180 19.54 2.57 -6.18
C GLN A 180 20.33 3.86 -6.04
N SER A 181 19.80 4.96 -6.57
CA SER A 181 20.25 6.31 -6.29
C SER A 181 19.06 7.23 -6.08
N ASN A 182 19.19 8.22 -5.19
CA ASN A 182 18.20 9.25 -4.98
C ASN A 182 18.91 10.56 -4.62
N THR A 183 18.84 11.51 -5.54
CA THR A 183 19.36 12.88 -5.38
C THR A 183 18.21 13.80 -5.00
N ARG A 184 18.36 14.53 -3.91
CA ARG A 184 17.33 15.46 -3.42
C ARG A 184 17.92 16.81 -3.04
N LEU A 185 17.39 17.87 -3.63
CA LEU A 185 17.68 19.27 -3.31
C LEU A 185 16.55 19.84 -2.45
N ASP A 186 16.88 20.35 -1.27
CA ASP A 186 15.97 21.08 -0.39
C ASP A 186 16.37 22.54 -0.32
N ILE A 187 15.39 23.44 -0.50
CA ILE A 187 15.55 24.90 -0.39
C ILE A 187 14.49 25.43 0.57
N VAL A 188 14.91 26.00 1.69
CA VAL A 188 14.00 26.47 2.74
C VAL A 188 14.31 27.89 3.15
N ASN A 189 13.29 28.73 3.13
CA ASN A 189 13.32 30.08 3.69
C ASN A 189 12.11 30.31 4.63
N ASP A 190 11.86 31.53 5.06
CA ASP A 190 10.79 31.85 6.01
C ASP A 190 9.37 31.62 5.45
N SER A 191 9.21 31.71 4.14
CA SER A 191 7.92 31.65 3.45
C SER A 191 7.75 30.41 2.57
N SER A 192 8.82 29.69 2.27
CA SER A 192 8.75 28.51 1.39
C SER A 192 9.69 27.39 1.82
N ALA A 193 9.24 26.17 1.58
CA ALA A 193 10.04 24.95 1.68
C ALA A 193 9.85 24.15 0.39
N ILE A 194 10.91 23.98 -0.37
CA ILE A 194 10.88 23.34 -1.69
C ILE A 194 11.81 22.13 -1.66
N ALA A 195 11.34 21.03 -2.20
CA ALA A 195 12.11 19.81 -2.43
C ALA A 195 11.98 19.38 -3.89
N LEU A 196 13.11 19.13 -4.54
CA LEU A 196 13.18 18.52 -5.86
C LEU A 196 14.01 17.25 -5.74
N SER A 197 13.51 16.12 -6.23
CA SER A 197 14.24 14.87 -6.16
C SER A 197 14.15 14.06 -7.46
N TYR A 198 15.23 13.38 -7.77
CA TYR A 198 15.31 12.35 -8.79
C TYR A 198 15.77 11.05 -8.16
N GLY A 199 15.03 9.96 -8.37
CA GLY A 199 15.33 8.62 -7.91
C GLY A 199 15.47 7.66 -9.07
N HIS A 200 16.45 6.77 -9.00
CA HIS A 200 16.64 5.65 -9.91
C HIS A 200 16.77 4.37 -9.10
N LEU A 201 16.04 3.32 -9.52
CA LEU A 201 16.08 1.99 -8.93
C LEU A 201 16.08 0.97 -10.03
N SER A 202 17.03 0.05 -10.06
CA SER A 202 17.06 -1.07 -10.98
C SER A 202 17.56 -2.35 -10.32
N SER A 203 17.16 -3.49 -10.86
CA SER A 203 17.58 -4.81 -10.43
C SER A 203 17.45 -5.82 -11.58
N ASP A 204 18.37 -6.78 -11.66
CA ASP A 204 18.27 -7.91 -12.60
C ASP A 204 17.20 -8.93 -12.17
N GLY A 205 16.78 -8.87 -10.89
CA GLY A 205 15.82 -9.81 -10.30
C GLY A 205 16.47 -11.11 -9.83
N TYR A 206 15.84 -11.74 -8.83
CA TYR A 206 16.27 -13.05 -8.32
C TYR A 206 15.59 -14.23 -9.05
N ARG A 207 14.65 -13.93 -9.95
CA ARG A 207 13.91 -14.89 -10.78
C ARG A 207 14.21 -14.69 -12.26
N PRO A 208 14.10 -15.73 -13.10
CA PRO A 208 14.23 -15.58 -14.56
C PRO A 208 13.28 -14.53 -15.12
N ALA A 209 13.75 -13.65 -16.01
CA ALA A 209 12.97 -12.55 -16.59
C ALA A 209 12.30 -11.62 -15.54
N GLY A 210 12.90 -11.49 -14.35
CA GLY A 210 12.38 -10.69 -13.24
C GLY A 210 13.06 -9.32 -13.09
N ASN A 211 13.71 -8.82 -14.15
CA ASN A 211 14.39 -7.53 -14.09
C ASN A 211 13.40 -6.37 -13.92
N SER A 212 13.84 -5.35 -13.23
CA SER A 212 13.00 -4.21 -12.86
C SER A 212 13.77 -2.90 -12.97
N ARG A 213 13.06 -1.82 -13.33
CA ARG A 213 13.61 -0.47 -13.36
C ARG A 213 12.53 0.54 -12.98
N LYS A 214 12.87 1.51 -12.13
CA LYS A 214 12.01 2.66 -11.80
C LYS A 214 12.82 3.95 -11.83
N ASP A 215 12.23 4.98 -12.42
CA ASP A 215 12.77 6.34 -12.42
C ASP A 215 11.69 7.28 -11.87
N PHE A 216 12.05 8.13 -10.92
CA PHE A 216 11.14 9.04 -10.23
C PHE A 216 11.65 10.47 -10.31
N LEU A 217 10.82 11.38 -10.77
CA LEU A 217 11.04 12.82 -10.66
C LEU A 217 9.92 13.39 -9.79
N THR A 218 10.28 14.04 -8.68
CA THR A 218 9.30 14.56 -7.72
C THR A 218 9.65 15.99 -7.32
N PHE A 219 8.66 16.87 -7.39
CA PHE A 219 8.64 18.19 -6.82
C PHE A 219 7.62 18.27 -5.69
N PHE A 220 8.02 18.86 -4.57
CA PHE A 220 7.15 19.15 -3.44
C PHE A 220 7.47 20.53 -2.88
N GLY A 221 6.47 21.41 -2.81
CA GLY A 221 6.65 22.77 -2.35
C GLY A 221 5.55 23.19 -1.37
N GLU A 222 5.94 23.80 -0.26
CA GLU A 222 5.06 24.43 0.73
C GLU A 222 5.32 25.94 0.74
N PHE A 223 4.27 26.72 0.54
CA PHE A 223 4.35 28.19 0.39
C PHE A 223 3.40 28.87 1.38
N LYS A 224 3.93 29.68 2.27
CA LYS A 224 3.16 30.55 3.16
C LYS A 224 2.86 31.85 2.43
N LEU A 225 1.66 32.00 1.87
CA LEU A 225 1.26 33.18 1.13
C LEU A 225 0.99 34.35 2.07
N THR A 226 0.34 34.07 3.20
CA THR A 226 0.06 35.04 4.28
C THR A 226 0.11 34.32 5.63
N LYS A 227 -0.12 35.05 6.72
CA LYS A 227 -0.28 34.43 8.06
C LYS A 227 -1.49 33.48 8.17
N LYS A 228 -2.44 33.58 7.22
CA LYS A 228 -3.69 32.78 7.20
C LYS A 228 -3.77 31.81 6.04
N GLN A 229 -2.87 31.87 5.07
CA GLN A 229 -2.94 31.09 3.85
C GLN A 229 -1.63 30.40 3.56
N SER A 230 -1.71 29.13 3.23
CA SER A 230 -0.62 28.35 2.64
C SER A 230 -1.08 27.55 1.44
N VAL A 231 -0.15 27.28 0.55
CA VAL A 231 -0.33 26.42 -0.61
C VAL A 231 0.72 25.33 -0.58
N THR A 232 0.31 24.10 -0.76
CA THR A 232 1.21 22.97 -0.99
C THR A 232 1.04 22.52 -2.44
N ALA A 233 2.14 22.45 -3.18
CA ALA A 233 2.16 21.99 -4.57
C ALA A 233 2.97 20.68 -4.66
N PHE A 234 2.41 19.71 -5.35
CA PHE A 234 3.03 18.43 -5.62
C PHE A 234 2.99 18.12 -7.11
N MET A 235 4.10 17.63 -7.63
CA MET A 235 4.20 17.07 -8.98
C MET A 235 5.11 15.87 -8.96
N SER A 236 4.73 14.81 -9.67
CA SER A 236 5.62 13.68 -9.94
C SER A 236 5.44 13.17 -11.35
N HIS A 237 6.56 12.68 -11.93
CA HIS A 237 6.58 11.91 -13.16
C HIS A 237 7.43 10.68 -12.94
N ASN A 238 6.86 9.51 -13.14
CA ASN A 238 7.47 8.25 -12.78
C ASN A 238 7.39 7.27 -13.96
N TYR A 239 8.45 6.50 -14.12
CA TYR A 239 8.52 5.35 -15.02
C TYR A 239 8.77 4.10 -14.18
N SER A 240 8.06 3.01 -14.48
CA SER A 240 8.24 1.71 -13.84
C SER A 240 8.17 0.59 -14.87
N PHE A 241 9.19 -0.21 -14.92
CA PHE A 241 9.26 -1.43 -15.71
C PHE A 241 9.48 -2.63 -14.79
N GLU A 242 8.66 -3.67 -14.94
CA GLU A 242 8.71 -4.88 -14.12
C GLU A 242 8.57 -6.12 -15.00
N GLY A 243 9.62 -6.92 -15.08
CA GLY A 243 9.54 -8.26 -15.68
C GLY A 243 8.75 -9.23 -14.81
N VAL A 244 7.99 -10.12 -15.41
CA VAL A 244 7.10 -11.07 -14.73
C VAL A 244 7.47 -12.49 -15.06
N SER A 245 8.05 -13.20 -14.09
CA SER A 245 8.51 -14.60 -14.23
C SER A 245 7.36 -15.62 -14.25
N GLY A 246 6.16 -15.22 -13.86
CA GLY A 246 5.02 -16.12 -13.67
C GLY A 246 5.11 -16.97 -12.39
N GLN A 247 4.06 -17.72 -12.10
CA GLN A 247 3.94 -18.61 -10.93
C GLN A 247 4.59 -19.98 -11.20
N ILE A 248 5.02 -20.64 -10.11
CA ILE A 248 5.53 -22.02 -10.16
C ILE A 248 4.63 -22.98 -9.38
N SER A 249 4.85 -24.28 -9.58
CA SER A 249 4.13 -25.33 -8.85
C SER A 249 4.56 -25.40 -7.38
N TYR A 250 3.72 -26.02 -6.55
CA TYR A 250 4.08 -26.33 -5.16
C TYR A 250 5.30 -27.26 -5.07
N ALA A 251 5.40 -28.23 -5.95
CA ALA A 251 6.53 -29.16 -5.99
C ALA A 251 7.86 -28.44 -6.21
N ASP A 252 7.92 -27.57 -7.19
CA ASP A 252 9.13 -26.78 -7.47
C ASP A 252 9.44 -25.79 -6.36
N TYR A 253 8.41 -25.16 -5.80
CA TYR A 253 8.57 -24.24 -4.66
C TYR A 253 9.23 -24.93 -3.46
N TYR A 254 8.74 -26.10 -3.06
CA TYR A 254 9.32 -26.85 -1.93
C TYR A 254 10.67 -27.49 -2.25
N ALA A 255 10.93 -27.80 -3.52
CA ALA A 255 12.24 -28.23 -3.98
C ALA A 255 13.27 -27.09 -4.08
N GLY A 256 12.84 -25.83 -3.93
CA GLY A 256 13.70 -24.65 -4.11
C GLY A 256 14.10 -24.42 -5.57
N ILE A 257 13.32 -24.93 -6.52
CA ILE A 257 13.55 -24.81 -7.97
C ILE A 257 12.69 -23.67 -8.51
N ASP A 258 13.30 -22.64 -9.10
CA ASP A 258 12.59 -21.55 -9.74
C ASP A 258 13.17 -21.29 -11.14
N ASN A 259 12.60 -21.96 -12.13
CA ASN A 259 12.87 -21.72 -13.54
C ASN A 259 11.85 -20.73 -14.16
N GLY A 260 10.96 -20.17 -13.36
CA GLY A 260 9.83 -19.38 -13.79
C GLY A 260 8.79 -20.18 -14.59
N ASN A 261 7.78 -19.49 -15.08
CA ASN A 261 6.76 -20.08 -15.96
C ASN A 261 7.06 -19.70 -17.43
N LEU A 262 7.32 -20.72 -18.27
CA LEU A 262 7.70 -20.50 -19.67
C LEU A 262 6.64 -19.78 -20.51
N ALA A 263 5.35 -19.89 -20.13
CA ALA A 263 4.28 -19.14 -20.80
C ALA A 263 4.45 -17.62 -20.63
N TYR A 264 5.00 -17.18 -19.50
CA TYR A 264 5.33 -15.78 -19.22
C TYR A 264 6.68 -15.38 -19.84
N ILE A 265 7.72 -16.19 -19.63
CA ILE A 265 9.09 -15.91 -20.06
C ILE A 265 9.16 -15.77 -21.58
N ARG A 266 8.60 -16.73 -22.34
CA ARG A 266 8.61 -16.73 -23.82
C ARG A 266 7.88 -15.55 -24.43
N LYS A 267 6.92 -14.95 -23.72
CA LYS A 267 6.17 -13.77 -24.16
C LYS A 267 6.76 -12.47 -23.65
N ASN A 268 7.90 -12.55 -22.95
CA ASN A 268 8.50 -11.39 -22.30
C ASN A 268 7.47 -10.63 -21.45
N ALA A 269 6.78 -11.40 -20.57
CA ALA A 269 5.71 -10.86 -19.74
C ALA A 269 6.24 -9.76 -18.83
N ARG A 270 5.54 -8.63 -18.81
CA ARG A 270 5.99 -7.44 -18.11
C ARG A 270 4.87 -6.46 -17.83
N ASN A 271 5.12 -5.58 -16.90
CA ASN A 271 4.39 -4.34 -16.67
C ASN A 271 5.30 -3.16 -17.02
N ASP A 272 4.83 -2.27 -17.86
CA ASP A 272 5.52 -1.05 -18.29
C ASP A 272 4.56 0.11 -18.05
N MET A 273 4.94 1.05 -17.19
CA MET A 273 4.02 2.06 -16.66
C MET A 273 4.70 3.43 -16.57
N GLN A 274 3.99 4.45 -17.05
CA GLN A 274 4.35 5.84 -16.81
C GLN A 274 3.20 6.52 -16.06
N THR A 275 3.53 7.25 -15.01
CA THR A 275 2.52 7.98 -14.23
C THR A 275 2.94 9.42 -14.02
N THR A 276 2.05 10.34 -14.33
CA THR A 276 2.22 11.77 -14.01
C THR A 276 1.14 12.19 -13.03
N ARG A 277 1.52 12.90 -11.96
CA ARG A 277 0.60 13.41 -10.92
C ARG A 277 0.84 14.88 -10.65
N PHE A 278 -0.26 15.58 -10.38
CA PHE A 278 -0.27 16.96 -9.90
C PHE A 278 -1.28 17.09 -8.76
N ALA A 279 -0.92 17.82 -7.72
CA ALA A 279 -1.85 18.22 -6.69
C ALA A 279 -1.53 19.63 -6.17
N LEU A 280 -2.57 20.37 -5.87
CA LEU A 280 -2.49 21.69 -5.26
C LEU A 280 -3.42 21.73 -4.07
N THR A 281 -2.88 21.90 -2.88
CA THR A 281 -3.63 22.03 -1.64
C THR A 281 -3.57 23.49 -1.15
N HIS A 282 -4.71 24.14 -1.06
CA HIS A 282 -4.85 25.44 -0.43
C HIS A 282 -5.39 25.27 0.98
N GLN A 283 -4.70 25.85 1.95
CA GLN A 283 -5.16 25.90 3.35
C GLN A 283 -5.47 27.35 3.72
N TYR A 284 -6.65 27.57 4.30
CA TYR A 284 -7.08 28.86 4.77
C TYR A 284 -7.53 28.81 6.24
N THR A 285 -6.92 29.63 7.08
CA THR A 285 -7.29 29.80 8.49
C THR A 285 -8.13 31.03 8.66
N PHE A 286 -9.46 30.89 8.67
CA PHE A 286 -10.40 32.00 8.91
C PHE A 286 -10.21 32.58 10.31
N SER A 287 -10.10 31.68 11.29
CA SER A 287 -9.85 32.00 12.70
C SER A 287 -9.14 30.83 13.40
N ARG A 288 -8.75 31.00 14.67
CA ARG A 288 -8.19 29.90 15.49
C ARG A 288 -9.17 28.71 15.64
N LYS A 289 -10.46 28.93 15.38
CA LYS A 289 -11.53 27.93 15.54
C LYS A 289 -12.10 27.41 14.23
N PHE A 290 -11.69 28.00 13.10
CA PHE A 290 -12.24 27.66 11.79
C PHE A 290 -11.17 27.71 10.71
N ASN A 291 -10.98 26.59 10.02
CA ASN A 291 -10.08 26.47 8.88
C ASN A 291 -10.67 25.59 7.77
N ASN A 292 -10.10 25.72 6.59
CA ASN A 292 -10.39 24.89 5.43
C ASN A 292 -9.10 24.37 4.80
N SER A 293 -9.16 23.16 4.27
CA SER A 293 -8.15 22.58 3.40
C SER A 293 -8.82 22.08 2.13
N THR A 294 -8.42 22.57 0.97
CA THR A 294 -8.95 22.16 -0.34
C THR A 294 -7.81 21.71 -1.24
N THR A 295 -7.91 20.48 -1.73
CA THR A 295 -6.94 19.85 -2.63
C THR A 295 -7.60 19.59 -3.97
N ALA A 296 -7.07 20.13 -5.06
CA ALA A 296 -7.37 19.73 -6.42
C ALA A 296 -6.24 18.81 -6.92
N PHE A 297 -6.58 17.75 -7.63
CA PHE A 297 -5.59 16.76 -8.06
C PHE A 297 -5.90 16.19 -9.45
N TYR A 298 -4.85 15.77 -10.10
CA TYR A 298 -4.85 15.06 -11.37
C TYR A 298 -3.78 13.99 -11.38
N SER A 299 -4.08 12.83 -11.94
CA SER A 299 -3.09 11.83 -12.32
C SER A 299 -3.44 11.23 -13.66
N ASN A 300 -2.42 10.84 -14.43
CA ASN A 300 -2.58 10.05 -15.63
C ASN A 300 -1.60 8.89 -15.59
N GLN A 301 -2.10 7.70 -15.88
CA GLN A 301 -1.31 6.48 -15.95
C GLN A 301 -1.41 5.92 -17.36
N ASP A 302 -0.26 5.74 -18.01
CA ASP A 302 -0.08 5.00 -19.24
C ASP A 302 0.55 3.65 -18.90
N PHE A 303 -0.15 2.57 -19.20
CA PHE A 303 0.21 1.24 -18.74
C PHE A 303 0.11 0.21 -19.83
N VAL A 304 1.23 -0.48 -20.09
CA VAL A 304 1.32 -1.63 -20.99
C VAL A 304 1.61 -2.87 -20.18
N ARG A 305 0.69 -3.83 -20.23
CA ARG A 305 0.84 -5.13 -19.58
C ARG A 305 0.91 -6.23 -20.62
N VAL A 306 1.99 -6.99 -20.60
CA VAL A 306 2.13 -8.24 -21.34
C VAL A 306 2.02 -9.40 -20.35
N ALA A 307 0.99 -10.23 -20.50
CA ALA A 307 0.75 -11.42 -19.67
C ALA A 307 0.89 -12.70 -20.53
N ALA A 308 0.69 -13.87 -19.91
CA ALA A 308 0.77 -15.14 -20.64
C ALA A 308 -0.29 -15.27 -21.77
N GLY A 309 -1.50 -14.75 -21.57
CA GLY A 309 -2.63 -14.92 -22.50
C GLY A 309 -2.94 -13.72 -23.39
N ALA A 310 -2.52 -12.52 -23.03
CA ALA A 310 -2.89 -11.29 -23.75
C ALA A 310 -1.96 -10.12 -23.43
N THR A 311 -2.02 -9.09 -24.27
CA THR A 311 -1.44 -7.77 -24.02
C THR A 311 -2.55 -6.75 -23.79
N GLU A 312 -2.38 -5.88 -22.81
CA GLU A 312 -3.27 -4.77 -22.49
C GLU A 312 -2.50 -3.45 -22.55
N ASN A 313 -3.05 -2.49 -23.27
CA ASN A 313 -2.60 -1.09 -23.22
C ASN A 313 -3.73 -0.25 -22.62
N SER A 314 -3.43 0.53 -21.60
CA SER A 314 -4.42 1.38 -20.96
C SER A 314 -3.88 2.79 -20.70
N LEU A 315 -4.75 3.78 -20.88
CA LEU A 315 -4.54 5.18 -20.53
C LEU A 315 -5.64 5.58 -19.54
N SER A 316 -5.25 5.99 -18.34
CA SER A 316 -6.17 6.13 -17.22
C SER A 316 -6.01 7.47 -16.50
N PRO A 317 -6.56 8.58 -17.06
CA PRO A 317 -6.64 9.85 -16.34
C PRO A 317 -7.64 9.75 -15.18
N ASN A 318 -7.24 10.33 -14.06
CA ASN A 318 -8.03 10.42 -12.84
C ASN A 318 -7.85 11.82 -12.24
N PHE A 319 -8.94 12.49 -11.87
CA PHE A 319 -8.91 13.84 -11.34
C PHE A 319 -10.02 14.08 -10.35
N GLY A 320 -9.85 15.08 -9.50
CA GLY A 320 -10.86 15.40 -8.51
C GLY A 320 -10.51 16.56 -7.61
N ILE A 321 -11.39 16.77 -6.66
CA ILE A 321 -11.27 17.79 -5.63
C ILE A 321 -11.72 17.21 -4.29
N ARG A 322 -10.97 17.53 -3.23
CA ARG A 322 -11.31 17.23 -1.86
C ARG A 322 -11.27 18.52 -1.05
N SER A 323 -12.33 18.83 -0.31
CA SER A 323 -12.40 20.01 0.56
C SER A 323 -12.91 19.63 1.93
N VAL A 324 -12.21 20.07 2.97
CA VAL A 324 -12.55 19.79 4.37
C VAL A 324 -12.56 21.09 5.18
N PHE A 325 -13.64 21.35 5.87
CA PHE A 325 -13.81 22.44 6.82
C PHE A 325 -13.75 21.89 8.25
N ASN A 326 -12.92 22.50 9.11
CA ASN A 326 -12.79 22.14 10.50
C ASN A 326 -13.21 23.28 11.39
N PHE A 327 -14.08 22.98 12.34
CA PHE A 327 -14.62 23.88 13.32
C PHE A 327 -14.30 23.40 14.74
N LYS A 328 -13.88 24.32 15.60
CA LYS A 328 -13.68 24.07 17.03
C LYS A 328 -14.54 25.04 17.82
N ALA A 329 -15.30 24.54 18.77
CA ALA A 329 -16.14 25.34 19.64
C ALA A 329 -16.05 24.88 21.10
N ASN A 330 -16.12 25.82 22.03
CA ASN A 330 -16.44 25.54 23.43
C ASN A 330 -17.95 25.79 23.58
N LEU A 331 -18.71 24.77 23.90
CA LEU A 331 -20.18 24.84 23.96
C LEU A 331 -20.67 25.41 25.28
N MET A 332 -20.35 24.77 26.39
CA MET A 332 -20.68 25.23 27.76
C MET A 332 -19.62 24.69 28.73
N GLY A 333 -19.04 25.58 29.55
CA GLY A 333 -18.09 25.21 30.58
C GLY A 333 -16.97 24.30 30.07
N GLU A 334 -17.00 23.05 30.46
CA GLU A 334 -15.98 22.04 30.14
C GLU A 334 -16.30 21.17 28.93
N ILE A 335 -17.30 21.53 28.13
CA ILE A 335 -17.66 20.79 26.90
C ILE A 335 -17.08 21.50 25.70
N SER A 336 -16.20 20.82 24.96
CA SER A 336 -15.67 21.29 23.69
C SER A 336 -16.09 20.38 22.53
N ASN A 337 -16.19 20.98 21.35
CA ASN A 337 -16.63 20.30 20.14
C ASN A 337 -15.64 20.56 19.00
N GLU A 338 -15.33 19.49 18.25
CA GLU A 338 -14.53 19.55 17.05
C GLU A 338 -15.33 18.89 15.91
N LEU A 339 -15.70 19.68 14.92
CA LEU A 339 -16.49 19.24 13.77
C LEU A 339 -15.66 19.36 12.49
N SER A 340 -15.61 18.28 11.73
CA SER A 340 -15.07 18.26 10.36
C SER A 340 -16.21 17.94 9.39
N VAL A 341 -16.38 18.78 8.37
CA VAL A 341 -17.34 18.56 7.27
C VAL A 341 -16.57 18.64 5.97
N GLY A 342 -16.78 17.71 5.06
CA GLY A 342 -16.05 17.70 3.82
C GLY A 342 -16.75 16.98 2.67
N THR A 343 -16.15 17.14 1.51
CA THR A 343 -16.55 16.45 0.28
C THR A 343 -15.31 15.99 -0.49
N GLU A 344 -15.46 14.89 -1.19
CA GLU A 344 -14.49 14.38 -2.17
C GLU A 344 -15.23 14.00 -3.43
N LEU A 345 -14.86 14.60 -4.54
CA LEU A 345 -15.39 14.34 -5.87
C LEU A 345 -14.23 13.85 -6.74
N GLN A 346 -14.41 12.70 -7.37
CA GLN A 346 -13.36 12.06 -8.16
C GLN A 346 -13.95 11.43 -9.42
N GLN A 347 -13.23 11.55 -10.53
CA GLN A 347 -13.58 10.92 -11.80
C GLN A 347 -12.37 10.22 -12.38
N SER A 348 -12.53 8.96 -12.78
CA SER A 348 -11.58 8.21 -13.62
C SER A 348 -12.17 8.01 -15.01
N LYS A 349 -11.31 8.11 -16.03
CA LYS A 349 -11.66 7.79 -17.42
C LYS A 349 -10.55 6.93 -17.99
N SER A 350 -10.78 5.62 -18.09
CA SER A 350 -9.78 4.67 -18.60
C SER A 350 -10.13 4.26 -20.02
N GLN A 351 -9.14 4.27 -20.90
CA GLN A 351 -9.25 3.74 -22.25
C GLN A 351 -8.35 2.51 -22.35
N ILE A 352 -8.92 1.35 -22.70
CA ILE A 352 -8.26 0.06 -22.61
C ILE A 352 -8.37 -0.67 -23.94
N SER A 353 -7.22 -1.11 -24.48
CA SER A 353 -7.10 -1.96 -25.65
C SER A 353 -6.49 -3.30 -25.25
N ASN A 354 -7.18 -4.41 -25.51
CA ASN A 354 -6.66 -5.74 -25.30
C ASN A 354 -6.37 -6.42 -26.63
N TYR A 355 -5.20 -7.07 -26.70
CA TYR A 355 -4.75 -7.84 -27.84
C TYR A 355 -4.51 -9.28 -27.42
N ARG A 356 -4.93 -10.25 -28.24
CA ARG A 356 -4.62 -11.67 -28.04
C ARG A 356 -3.40 -12.07 -28.84
N PHE A 357 -2.63 -13.00 -28.32
CA PHE A 357 -1.52 -13.59 -29.09
C PHE A 357 -2.05 -14.47 -30.20
N VAL A 358 -1.38 -14.39 -31.38
CA VAL A 358 -1.72 -15.16 -32.59
C VAL A 358 -0.71 -16.27 -32.76
N GLY A 359 -1.23 -17.50 -32.97
CA GLY A 359 -0.41 -18.67 -33.29
C GLY A 359 0.32 -19.27 -32.08
N THR A 360 0.81 -20.46 -32.26
CA THR A 360 1.57 -21.26 -31.30
C THR A 360 3.05 -21.32 -31.59
N ASP A 361 3.56 -20.43 -32.48
CA ASP A 361 4.97 -20.43 -32.85
C ASP A 361 5.86 -20.06 -31.66
N PRO A 362 6.61 -21.01 -31.11
CA PRO A 362 7.51 -20.72 -29.99
C PRO A 362 8.63 -19.73 -30.36
N ALA A 363 8.95 -19.62 -31.67
CA ALA A 363 10.00 -18.73 -32.18
C ALA A 363 9.53 -17.27 -32.29
N ASN A 364 8.22 -17.01 -32.29
CA ASN A 364 7.66 -15.66 -32.38
C ASN A 364 6.48 -15.47 -31.36
N PRO A 365 6.75 -15.53 -30.07
CA PRO A 365 5.73 -15.53 -29.03
C PRO A 365 5.02 -14.17 -28.86
N LEU A 366 5.55 -13.10 -29.45
CA LEU A 366 5.01 -11.73 -29.32
C LEU A 366 4.08 -11.35 -30.48
N LYS A 367 3.81 -12.26 -31.43
CA LYS A 367 2.86 -12.01 -32.50
C LYS A 367 1.45 -11.87 -31.90
N VAL A 368 0.87 -10.69 -32.01
CA VAL A 368 -0.48 -10.38 -31.49
C VAL A 368 -1.49 -10.33 -32.63
N GLN A 369 -2.72 -10.71 -32.31
CA GLN A 369 -3.83 -10.61 -33.26
C GLN A 369 -4.25 -9.15 -33.45
N GLU A 370 -4.76 -8.81 -34.62
CA GLU A 370 -5.37 -7.51 -34.88
C GLU A 370 -6.53 -7.26 -33.92
N LEU A 371 -6.68 -6.01 -33.49
CA LEU A 371 -7.71 -5.59 -32.54
C LEU A 371 -9.13 -5.99 -32.97
N SER A 372 -9.43 -5.81 -34.27
CA SER A 372 -10.74 -6.12 -34.87
C SER A 372 -11.07 -7.62 -34.95
N LYS A 373 -10.12 -8.50 -34.76
CA LYS A 373 -10.28 -9.96 -34.96
C LYS A 373 -10.21 -10.79 -33.68
N GLY A 374 -9.87 -10.20 -32.55
CA GLY A 374 -9.72 -10.97 -31.32
C GLY A 374 -9.37 -10.15 -30.11
N GLY A 375 -9.22 -8.85 -30.30
CA GLY A 375 -9.02 -7.88 -29.24
C GLY A 375 -10.32 -7.25 -28.76
N SER A 376 -10.21 -6.33 -27.83
CA SER A 376 -11.30 -5.47 -27.40
C SER A 376 -10.76 -4.04 -27.20
N TYR A 377 -11.61 -3.06 -27.46
CA TYR A 377 -11.27 -1.65 -27.27
C TYR A 377 -12.46 -0.94 -26.64
N PHE A 378 -12.29 -0.39 -25.45
CA PHE A 378 -13.38 0.21 -24.70
C PHE A 378 -12.92 1.35 -23.81
N LYS A 379 -13.86 2.19 -23.40
CA LYS A 379 -13.67 3.22 -22.36
C LYS A 379 -14.46 2.85 -21.12
N TYR A 380 -13.84 3.01 -19.96
CA TYR A 380 -14.53 3.09 -18.69
C TYR A 380 -14.56 4.54 -18.20
N ALA A 381 -15.67 4.95 -17.65
CA ALA A 381 -15.78 6.19 -16.87
C ALA A 381 -16.39 5.85 -15.52
N THR A 382 -15.72 6.24 -14.45
CA THR A 382 -16.20 6.05 -13.09
C THR A 382 -16.22 7.38 -12.38
N ASN A 383 -17.36 7.72 -11.77
CA ASN A 383 -17.53 8.89 -10.93
C ASN A 383 -17.76 8.44 -9.50
N GLN A 384 -17.04 9.01 -8.57
CA GLN A 384 -17.20 8.83 -7.14
C GLN A 384 -17.44 10.17 -6.48
N SER A 385 -18.48 10.24 -5.63
CA SER A 385 -18.73 11.38 -4.77
C SER A 385 -18.92 10.93 -3.34
N ALA A 386 -18.34 11.68 -2.41
CA ALA A 386 -18.50 11.47 -0.99
C ALA A 386 -18.73 12.81 -0.30
N VAL A 387 -19.73 12.84 0.59
CA VAL A 387 -19.93 13.94 1.54
C VAL A 387 -19.87 13.33 2.92
N PHE A 388 -19.18 14.00 3.85
CA PHE A 388 -18.99 13.46 5.18
C PHE A 388 -19.00 14.54 6.24
N PHE A 389 -19.41 14.14 7.44
CA PHE A 389 -19.15 14.88 8.65
C PHE A 389 -18.57 13.95 9.73
N HIS A 390 -17.76 14.51 10.61
CA HIS A 390 -17.18 13.83 11.75
C HIS A 390 -17.14 14.82 12.91
N ASN A 391 -17.82 14.48 13.98
CA ASN A 391 -17.95 15.33 15.15
C ASN A 391 -17.38 14.63 16.38
N ARG A 392 -16.55 15.34 17.11
CA ARG A 392 -16.01 14.92 18.40
C ARG A 392 -16.48 15.90 19.49
N THR A 393 -17.23 15.40 20.45
CA THR A 393 -17.63 16.14 21.65
C THR A 393 -16.81 15.66 22.85
N ASN A 394 -16.03 16.54 23.45
CA ASN A 394 -15.20 16.25 24.61
C ASN A 394 -15.87 16.75 25.88
N PHE A 395 -16.00 15.87 26.85
CA PHE A 395 -16.47 16.14 28.21
C PHE A 395 -15.26 16.14 29.14
N SER A 396 -14.64 17.31 29.33
CA SER A 396 -13.34 17.44 30.01
C SER A 396 -13.37 16.92 31.45
N THR A 397 -14.42 17.22 32.20
CA THR A 397 -14.63 16.73 33.61
C THR A 397 -14.62 15.21 33.68
N LEU A 398 -15.19 14.56 32.66
CA LEU A 398 -15.30 13.11 32.61
C LEU A 398 -14.10 12.45 31.92
N ASN A 399 -13.18 13.23 31.34
CA ASN A 399 -12.15 12.71 30.43
C ASN A 399 -12.72 11.75 29.39
N LEU A 400 -13.89 12.08 28.86
CA LEU A 400 -14.68 11.28 27.94
C LEU A 400 -14.89 12.04 26.64
N SER A 401 -14.86 11.36 25.52
CA SER A 401 -15.25 11.92 24.22
C SER A 401 -16.25 11.02 23.53
N LEU A 402 -17.28 11.62 22.97
CA LEU A 402 -18.21 10.97 22.05
C LEU A 402 -17.86 11.40 20.62
N ILE A 403 -17.62 10.43 19.76
CA ILE A 403 -17.37 10.67 18.35
C ILE A 403 -18.54 10.14 17.55
N VAL A 404 -19.07 10.96 16.64
CA VAL A 404 -20.15 10.59 15.73
C VAL A 404 -19.78 11.07 14.34
N GLY A 405 -19.81 10.19 13.39
CA GLY A 405 -19.53 10.48 11.98
C GLY A 405 -20.53 9.79 11.05
N LEU A 406 -20.71 10.37 9.88
CA LEU A 406 -21.48 9.80 8.81
C LEU A 406 -20.87 10.20 7.48
N SER A 407 -20.74 9.27 6.55
CA SER A 407 -20.47 9.59 5.15
C SER A 407 -21.58 9.05 4.25
N ALA A 408 -21.91 9.84 3.22
CA ALA A 408 -22.77 9.45 2.12
C ALA A 408 -21.88 9.32 0.88
N ASN A 409 -21.84 8.12 0.30
CA ASN A 409 -20.98 7.80 -0.83
C ASN A 409 -21.80 7.30 -1.99
N GLN A 410 -21.53 7.83 -3.17
CA GLN A 410 -22.16 7.41 -4.42
C GLN A 410 -21.11 7.10 -5.46
N ILE A 411 -21.32 6.00 -6.18
CA ILE A 411 -20.48 5.58 -7.29
C ILE A 411 -21.35 5.22 -8.47
N ASN A 412 -20.93 5.63 -9.67
CA ASN A 412 -21.48 5.17 -10.92
C ASN A 412 -20.37 4.93 -11.92
N TYR A 413 -20.57 4.02 -12.83
CA TYR A 413 -19.63 3.77 -13.92
C TYR A 413 -20.35 3.41 -15.22
N SER A 414 -19.66 3.65 -16.33
CA SER A 414 -20.06 3.23 -17.66
C SER A 414 -18.93 2.53 -18.37
N ARG A 415 -19.27 1.58 -19.21
CA ARG A 415 -18.41 0.96 -20.21
C ARG A 415 -18.94 1.29 -21.60
N MET A 416 -18.12 1.86 -22.45
CA MET A 416 -18.41 2.12 -23.84
C MET A 416 -17.55 1.22 -24.72
N ASP A 417 -18.16 0.38 -25.51
CA ASP A 417 -17.47 -0.46 -26.48
C ASP A 417 -17.15 0.33 -27.75
N LEU A 418 -15.88 0.53 -28.03
CA LEU A 418 -15.41 1.34 -29.17
C LEU A 418 -15.32 0.55 -30.48
N LEU A 419 -15.46 -0.79 -30.41
CA LEU A 419 -15.55 -1.66 -31.58
C LEU A 419 -16.98 -2.06 -31.91
N ALA A 420 -17.96 -1.57 -31.15
CA ALA A 420 -19.36 -1.90 -31.34
C ALA A 420 -19.87 -1.48 -32.71
N ASN A 421 -20.61 -2.39 -33.36
CA ASN A 421 -21.46 -2.07 -34.51
C ASN A 421 -22.92 -2.08 -34.04
N PRO A 422 -23.58 -0.93 -33.91
CA PRO A 422 -24.92 -0.83 -33.35
C PRO A 422 -25.98 -1.64 -34.11
N GLY A 423 -25.70 -2.04 -35.36
CA GLY A 423 -26.62 -2.89 -36.16
C GLY A 423 -26.51 -4.39 -35.85
N LEU A 424 -25.57 -4.81 -35.03
CA LEU A 424 -25.33 -6.23 -34.72
C LEU A 424 -25.84 -6.57 -33.32
N VAL A 425 -26.86 -7.41 -33.24
CA VAL A 425 -27.40 -7.96 -31.98
C VAL A 425 -26.68 -9.22 -31.51
N THR A 426 -25.96 -9.90 -32.42
CA THR A 426 -25.20 -11.12 -32.15
C THR A 426 -23.89 -11.13 -32.90
N GLY A 427 -22.95 -11.95 -32.47
CA GLY A 427 -21.65 -12.13 -33.15
C GLY A 427 -20.57 -11.17 -32.68
N TYR A 428 -19.52 -11.11 -33.47
CA TYR A 428 -18.35 -10.27 -33.25
C TYR A 428 -18.73 -8.80 -33.44
N ASN A 429 -18.31 -7.90 -32.58
CA ASN A 429 -18.66 -6.48 -32.59
C ASN A 429 -20.11 -6.12 -32.21
N LYS A 430 -20.90 -7.02 -31.60
CA LYS A 430 -22.13 -6.57 -30.95
C LYS A 430 -21.79 -5.54 -29.88
N ASP A 431 -22.71 -4.60 -29.64
CA ASP A 431 -22.50 -3.60 -28.58
C ASP A 431 -22.53 -4.23 -27.20
N LEU A 432 -21.44 -4.08 -26.45
CA LEU A 432 -21.26 -4.55 -25.10
C LEU A 432 -21.16 -3.39 -24.09
N SER A 433 -21.61 -2.20 -24.49
CA SER A 433 -21.69 -1.03 -23.62
C SER A 433 -22.74 -1.23 -22.52
N PHE A 434 -22.47 -0.71 -21.36
CA PHE A 434 -23.40 -0.71 -20.23
C PHE A 434 -23.11 0.41 -19.25
N GLU A 435 -24.09 0.74 -18.43
CA GLU A 435 -23.99 1.69 -17.32
C GLU A 435 -24.49 1.03 -16.04
N LYS A 436 -23.90 1.41 -14.92
CA LYS A 436 -24.31 0.98 -13.58
C LYS A 436 -24.28 2.14 -12.61
N ASN A 437 -25.40 2.36 -11.95
CA ASN A 437 -25.53 3.29 -10.85
C ASN A 437 -25.81 2.51 -9.57
N PHE A 438 -25.00 2.72 -8.53
CA PHE A 438 -25.26 2.15 -7.22
C PHE A 438 -26.05 3.14 -6.37
N GLU A 439 -26.82 2.61 -5.45
CA GLU A 439 -27.50 3.42 -4.43
C GLU A 439 -26.47 4.12 -3.54
N THR A 440 -26.84 5.28 -3.01
CA THR A 440 -26.00 6.01 -2.05
C THR A 440 -25.80 5.15 -0.80
N SER A 441 -24.54 4.90 -0.46
CA SER A 441 -24.17 4.17 0.74
C SER A 441 -23.94 5.14 1.89
N PHE A 442 -24.66 4.94 2.99
CA PHE A 442 -24.47 5.68 4.24
C PHE A 442 -23.62 4.84 5.19
N ASN A 443 -22.50 5.41 5.66
CA ASN A 443 -21.55 4.71 6.50
C ASN A 443 -21.37 5.47 7.81
N PRO A 444 -22.03 5.03 8.88
CA PRO A 444 -21.89 5.63 10.20
C PRO A 444 -20.59 5.23 10.90
N HIS A 445 -20.11 6.11 11.76
CA HIS A 445 -19.07 5.86 12.73
C HIS A 445 -19.49 6.42 14.10
N ILE A 446 -19.49 5.58 15.12
CA ILE A 446 -19.81 5.99 16.48
C ILE A 446 -18.73 5.42 17.40
N ALA A 447 -18.12 6.27 18.23
CA ALA A 447 -17.13 5.81 19.18
C ALA A 447 -17.23 6.53 20.51
N LEU A 448 -16.95 5.78 21.56
CA LEU A 448 -16.77 6.29 22.92
C LEU A 448 -15.29 6.16 23.28
N GLN A 449 -14.67 7.29 23.63
CA GLN A 449 -13.27 7.34 24.00
C GLN A 449 -13.10 7.84 25.42
N LYS A 450 -12.38 7.08 26.23
CA LYS A 450 -12.03 7.44 27.60
C LYS A 450 -10.54 7.66 27.73
N ASN A 451 -10.14 8.82 28.22
CA ASN A 451 -8.76 9.10 28.60
C ASN A 451 -8.57 8.81 30.09
N PHE A 452 -7.59 8.01 30.43
CA PHE A 452 -7.23 7.69 31.79
C PHE A 452 -5.72 7.87 31.97
N LYS A 453 -5.29 8.98 32.54
CA LYS A 453 -3.87 9.37 32.63
C LYS A 453 -3.21 9.36 31.26
N GLN A 454 -2.25 8.46 31.06
CA GLN A 454 -1.53 8.28 29.80
C GLN A 454 -2.14 7.19 28.90
N GLN A 455 -3.29 6.66 29.25
CA GLN A 455 -4.00 5.62 28.52
C GLN A 455 -5.19 6.20 27.77
N ILE A 456 -5.50 5.68 26.59
CA ILE A 456 -6.67 6.00 25.79
C ILE A 456 -7.37 4.69 25.47
N ILE A 457 -8.65 4.59 25.80
CA ILE A 457 -9.49 3.43 25.52
C ILE A 457 -10.56 3.88 24.54
N ASN A 458 -10.70 3.18 23.43
CA ASN A 458 -11.74 3.38 22.42
C ASN A 458 -12.64 2.16 22.32
N LEU A 459 -13.94 2.39 22.31
CA LEU A 459 -14.94 1.44 21.87
C LEU A 459 -15.63 2.05 20.65
N SER A 460 -15.53 1.43 19.49
CA SER A 460 -16.06 1.99 18.26
C SER A 460 -16.87 0.98 17.45
N TYR A 461 -17.86 1.53 16.76
CA TYR A 461 -18.61 0.90 15.67
C TYR A 461 -18.42 1.72 14.40
N SER A 462 -18.12 1.08 13.29
CA SER A 462 -17.97 1.73 11.99
C SER A 462 -18.47 0.85 10.86
N GLU A 463 -19.01 1.48 9.82
CA GLU A 463 -19.39 0.81 8.59
C GLU A 463 -18.53 1.28 7.42
N GLY A 464 -18.29 0.37 6.49
CA GLY A 464 -17.55 0.63 5.24
C GLY A 464 -18.26 0.01 4.05
N TYR A 465 -17.86 0.49 2.89
CA TYR A 465 -18.47 0.17 1.63
C TYR A 465 -17.41 0.06 0.54
N ASN A 466 -17.59 -0.91 -0.37
CA ASN A 466 -16.72 -1.08 -1.53
C ASN A 466 -17.55 -1.55 -2.72
N ALA A 467 -17.64 -0.74 -3.79
CA ALA A 467 -18.42 -1.07 -4.97
C ALA A 467 -17.64 -1.97 -5.92
N PRO A 468 -18.33 -2.85 -6.68
CA PRO A 468 -17.74 -3.48 -7.85
C PRO A 468 -17.17 -2.43 -8.81
N THR A 469 -16.07 -2.75 -9.47
CA THR A 469 -15.50 -1.88 -10.51
C THR A 469 -16.14 -2.16 -11.87
N ALA A 470 -15.97 -1.26 -12.82
CA ALA A 470 -16.43 -1.49 -14.18
C ALA A 470 -15.78 -2.73 -14.81
N SER A 471 -14.52 -3.02 -14.45
CA SER A 471 -13.81 -4.21 -14.94
C SER A 471 -14.32 -5.52 -14.31
N THR A 472 -14.70 -5.55 -13.03
CA THR A 472 -15.29 -6.73 -12.39
C THR A 472 -16.71 -7.02 -12.85
N SER A 473 -17.38 -6.02 -13.38
CA SER A 473 -18.74 -6.12 -13.92
C SER A 473 -18.79 -6.55 -15.39
N PHE A 474 -17.67 -7.04 -15.93
CA PHE A 474 -17.61 -7.59 -17.27
C PHE A 474 -16.75 -8.86 -17.33
N ILE A 475 -17.32 -9.92 -17.92
CA ILE A 475 -16.66 -11.22 -18.07
C ILE A 475 -16.10 -11.30 -19.49
N GLY A 476 -14.83 -10.90 -19.65
CA GLY A 476 -14.18 -10.74 -20.96
C GLY A 476 -14.09 -12.02 -21.78
N THR A 477 -13.86 -13.18 -21.17
CA THR A 477 -13.70 -14.47 -21.86
C THR A 477 -14.97 -14.90 -22.61
N ILE A 478 -16.14 -14.60 -22.05
CA ILE A 478 -17.45 -14.95 -22.62
C ILE A 478 -18.22 -13.74 -23.13
N ASN A 479 -17.59 -12.57 -23.16
CA ASN A 479 -18.15 -11.29 -23.63
C ASN A 479 -19.55 -10.99 -23.02
N LYS A 480 -19.64 -11.05 -21.69
CA LYS A 480 -20.90 -10.89 -20.97
C LYS A 480 -20.80 -9.83 -19.86
N PRO A 481 -21.73 -8.86 -19.80
CA PRO A 481 -21.88 -8.01 -18.63
C PRO A 481 -22.25 -8.83 -17.38
N ASN A 482 -21.73 -8.45 -16.22
CA ASN A 482 -21.98 -9.03 -14.92
C ASN A 482 -22.67 -8.00 -14.02
N ASN A 483 -23.91 -7.64 -14.41
CA ASN A 483 -24.65 -6.50 -13.87
C ASN A 483 -25.28 -6.74 -12.51
N ASP A 484 -25.32 -7.99 -12.04
CA ASP A 484 -26.00 -8.37 -10.78
C ASP A 484 -25.12 -8.19 -9.54
N LEU A 485 -23.87 -7.75 -9.74
CA LEU A 485 -22.96 -7.52 -8.62
C LEU A 485 -23.46 -6.41 -7.70
N LEU A 486 -23.45 -6.70 -6.41
CA LEU A 486 -23.80 -5.80 -5.32
C LEU A 486 -22.51 -5.29 -4.63
N PRO A 487 -22.53 -4.08 -4.08
CA PRO A 487 -21.45 -3.59 -3.25
C PRO A 487 -21.25 -4.44 -2.00
N GLU A 488 -19.99 -4.64 -1.62
CA GLU A 488 -19.64 -5.15 -0.31
C GLU A 488 -19.96 -4.11 0.77
N LYS A 489 -20.45 -4.57 1.91
CA LYS A 489 -20.64 -3.74 3.10
C LYS A 489 -19.94 -4.42 4.28
N ALA A 490 -19.23 -3.64 5.08
CA ALA A 490 -18.57 -4.12 6.27
C ALA A 490 -19.07 -3.38 7.51
N LYS A 491 -19.28 -4.11 8.60
CA LYS A 491 -19.60 -3.59 9.93
C LYS A 491 -18.50 -4.02 10.87
N MET A 492 -17.88 -3.08 11.56
CA MET A 492 -16.79 -3.36 12.48
C MET A 492 -17.11 -2.88 13.88
N PHE A 493 -16.88 -3.76 14.85
CA PHE A 493 -16.74 -3.40 16.26
C PHE A 493 -15.28 -3.52 16.64
N ASP A 494 -14.74 -2.51 17.31
CA ASP A 494 -13.35 -2.47 17.77
C ASP A 494 -13.28 -1.95 19.21
N LEU A 495 -12.58 -2.70 20.05
CA LEU A 495 -12.15 -2.26 21.38
C LEU A 495 -10.63 -2.12 21.33
N SER A 496 -10.14 -0.91 21.50
CA SER A 496 -8.70 -0.65 21.44
C SER A 496 -8.21 0.20 22.60
N ILE A 497 -7.00 -0.09 23.02
CA ILE A 497 -6.31 0.61 24.09
C ILE A 497 -4.92 1.00 23.61
N LYS A 498 -4.55 2.26 23.76
CA LYS A 498 -3.20 2.77 23.49
C LYS A 498 -2.69 3.53 24.71
N GLY A 499 -1.45 3.28 25.08
CA GLY A 499 -0.89 3.95 26.24
C GLY A 499 0.63 3.86 26.34
N VAL A 500 1.13 4.53 27.36
CA VAL A 500 2.55 4.51 27.73
C VAL A 500 2.71 4.32 29.22
N PHE A 501 3.80 3.63 29.61
CA PHE A 501 4.20 3.40 30.99
C PHE A 501 5.67 3.78 31.22
N PHE A 502 6.11 3.74 32.46
CA PHE A 502 7.51 3.92 32.87
C PHE A 502 8.16 5.20 32.32
N ASN A 503 7.48 6.36 32.51
CA ASN A 503 7.95 7.65 32.00
C ASN A 503 8.15 7.67 30.47
N ASN A 504 7.17 7.11 29.74
CA ASN A 504 7.16 6.98 28.29
C ASN A 504 8.25 6.06 27.71
N LYS A 505 8.80 5.14 28.49
CA LYS A 505 9.75 4.15 28.02
C LYS A 505 9.10 2.92 27.40
N PHE A 506 7.87 2.61 27.81
CA PHE A 506 7.11 1.49 27.30
C PHE A 506 5.84 2.02 26.65
N ASP A 507 5.67 1.80 25.38
CA ASP A 507 4.46 2.10 24.63
C ASP A 507 3.77 0.80 24.20
N TYR A 508 2.43 0.85 24.14
CA TYR A 508 1.64 -0.28 23.71
C TYR A 508 0.35 0.14 23.03
N GLN A 509 -0.10 -0.67 22.10
CA GLN A 509 -1.43 -0.63 21.53
C GLN A 509 -1.97 -2.07 21.45
N VAL A 510 -3.20 -2.26 21.91
CA VAL A 510 -3.95 -3.52 21.81
C VAL A 510 -5.27 -3.21 21.12
N SER A 511 -5.69 -4.07 20.20
CA SER A 511 -7.01 -4.00 19.59
C SER A 511 -7.62 -5.38 19.48
N VAL A 512 -8.90 -5.49 19.82
CA VAL A 512 -9.75 -6.66 19.58
C VAL A 512 -10.90 -6.22 18.69
N PHE A 513 -11.07 -6.90 17.57
CA PHE A 513 -12.05 -6.48 16.57
C PHE A 513 -12.88 -7.66 16.02
N ASN A 514 -14.07 -7.30 15.52
CA ASN A 514 -14.91 -8.15 14.70
C ASN A 514 -15.39 -7.33 13.49
N ILE A 515 -15.17 -7.85 12.28
CA ILE A 515 -15.64 -7.26 11.03
C ILE A 515 -16.54 -8.27 10.33
N ASP A 516 -17.82 -7.93 10.16
CA ASP A 516 -18.77 -8.71 9.38
C ASP A 516 -18.91 -8.08 8.00
N ILE A 517 -18.55 -8.83 6.97
CA ILE A 517 -18.58 -8.40 5.56
C ILE A 517 -19.73 -9.14 4.87
N THR A 518 -20.64 -8.38 4.28
CA THR A 518 -21.78 -8.91 3.50
C THR A 518 -21.58 -8.64 2.01
N ASN A 519 -22.19 -9.45 1.18
CA ASN A 519 -22.06 -9.40 -0.30
C ASN A 519 -20.59 -9.51 -0.74
N LYS A 520 -19.80 -10.36 -0.10
CA LYS A 520 -18.36 -10.49 -0.39
C LYS A 520 -18.12 -10.74 -1.87
N LEU A 521 -17.36 -9.86 -2.51
CA LEU A 521 -16.96 -10.00 -3.92
C LEU A 521 -15.76 -10.94 -4.02
N THR A 522 -15.95 -12.06 -4.68
CA THR A 522 -14.93 -13.09 -4.83
C THR A 522 -14.75 -13.45 -6.30
N GLN A 523 -13.50 -13.63 -6.72
CA GLN A 523 -13.20 -14.14 -8.05
C GLN A 523 -13.36 -15.65 -8.08
N LEU A 524 -14.21 -16.14 -8.97
CA LEU A 524 -14.53 -17.53 -9.19
C LEU A 524 -14.14 -17.97 -10.59
N SER A 525 -14.11 -19.28 -10.80
CA SER A 525 -13.94 -19.90 -12.12
C SER A 525 -15.25 -20.53 -12.59
N GLY A 526 -15.54 -20.40 -13.87
CA GLY A 526 -16.68 -21.03 -14.53
C GLY A 526 -16.25 -21.88 -15.72
N ILE A 527 -17.10 -22.80 -16.16
CA ILE A 527 -16.91 -23.61 -17.35
C ILE A 527 -17.48 -22.88 -18.56
N ASN A 528 -16.66 -22.68 -19.58
CA ASN A 528 -17.11 -22.11 -20.83
C ASN A 528 -17.83 -23.19 -21.67
N PRO A 529 -19.08 -22.97 -22.13
CA PRO A 529 -19.82 -23.94 -22.93
C PRO A 529 -19.14 -24.37 -24.24
N VAL A 530 -18.24 -23.53 -24.78
CA VAL A 530 -17.48 -23.83 -26.01
C VAL A 530 -16.10 -24.45 -25.70
N GLY A 531 -15.83 -24.82 -24.45
CA GLY A 531 -14.59 -25.43 -23.97
C GLY A 531 -13.72 -24.49 -23.15
N GLY A 532 -13.03 -25.05 -22.15
CA GLY A 532 -12.16 -24.34 -21.22
C GLY A 532 -12.91 -23.68 -20.06
N THR A 533 -12.20 -22.83 -19.35
CA THR A 533 -12.69 -22.13 -18.17
C THR A 533 -12.57 -20.62 -18.31
N TYR A 534 -13.27 -19.88 -17.48
CA TYR A 534 -13.17 -18.42 -17.39
C TYR A 534 -13.27 -17.94 -15.95
N ASN A 535 -12.68 -16.77 -15.67
CA ASN A 535 -12.81 -16.13 -14.38
C ASN A 535 -13.93 -15.07 -14.41
N TYR A 536 -14.66 -14.96 -13.30
CA TYR A 536 -15.68 -13.94 -13.08
C TYR A 536 -15.78 -13.56 -11.62
N PHE A 537 -16.36 -12.42 -11.31
CA PHE A 537 -16.66 -12.01 -9.93
C PHE A 537 -18.11 -12.35 -9.58
N ALA A 538 -18.33 -12.76 -8.34
CA ALA A 538 -19.66 -12.98 -7.79
C ALA A 538 -19.71 -12.50 -6.33
N ASN A 539 -20.91 -12.17 -5.85
CA ASN A 539 -21.13 -12.03 -4.42
C ASN A 539 -21.31 -13.43 -3.82
N THR A 540 -20.35 -13.86 -3.03
CA THR A 540 -20.24 -15.24 -2.50
C THR A 540 -20.78 -15.40 -1.08
N GLY A 541 -21.63 -14.46 -0.64
CA GLY A 541 -22.22 -14.51 0.69
C GLY A 541 -21.49 -13.63 1.70
N ASN A 542 -21.26 -14.12 2.91
CA ASN A 542 -20.78 -13.35 4.04
C ASN A 542 -19.45 -13.90 4.57
N GLN A 543 -18.63 -13.00 5.12
CA GLN A 543 -17.35 -13.32 5.74
C GLN A 543 -17.25 -12.59 7.08
N THR A 544 -16.67 -13.26 8.09
CA THR A 544 -16.37 -12.65 9.39
C THR A 544 -14.88 -12.67 9.64
N ASN A 545 -14.30 -11.52 9.95
CA ASN A 545 -12.91 -11.34 10.31
C ASN A 545 -12.80 -10.92 11.79
N LYS A 546 -12.37 -11.85 12.65
CA LYS A 546 -12.13 -11.61 14.09
C LYS A 546 -10.65 -11.64 14.37
N GLY A 547 -10.18 -10.78 15.25
CA GLY A 547 -8.76 -10.81 15.58
C GLY A 547 -8.37 -10.01 16.79
N ILE A 548 -7.14 -10.28 17.20
CA ILE A 548 -6.41 -9.54 18.22
C ILE A 548 -5.10 -9.02 17.63
N GLU A 549 -4.79 -7.77 17.87
CA GLU A 549 -3.57 -7.09 17.43
C GLU A 549 -2.88 -6.47 18.62
N LEU A 550 -1.56 -6.57 18.65
CA LEU A 550 -0.71 -6.05 19.71
C LEU A 550 0.53 -5.40 19.09
N SER A 551 0.82 -4.17 19.48
CA SER A 551 2.06 -3.47 19.19
C SER A 551 2.69 -3.02 20.49
N LEU A 552 3.96 -3.39 20.73
CA LEU A 552 4.73 -3.05 21.93
C LEU A 552 6.06 -2.45 21.52
N GLY A 553 6.47 -1.37 22.19
CA GLY A 553 7.81 -0.79 22.13
C GLY A 553 8.39 -0.59 23.53
N TYR A 554 9.66 -0.87 23.72
CA TYR A 554 10.31 -0.66 25.00
C TYR A 554 11.70 -0.02 24.87
N LEU A 555 11.80 1.26 25.24
CA LEU A 555 13.07 1.96 25.35
C LEU A 555 13.81 1.48 26.61
N MET A 556 14.44 0.30 26.53
CA MET A 556 15.12 -0.35 27.63
C MET A 556 16.28 0.49 28.15
N LEU A 557 17.10 1.03 27.25
CA LEU A 557 18.22 1.90 27.57
C LEU A 557 18.13 3.18 26.72
N SER A 558 18.24 4.33 27.41
CA SER A 558 18.41 5.64 26.80
C SER A 558 19.39 6.42 27.64
N ASN A 559 20.69 6.35 27.32
CA ASN A 559 21.75 7.02 28.08
C ASN A 559 22.81 7.60 27.15
N SER A 560 22.94 8.91 27.15
CA SER A 560 23.89 9.64 26.30
C SER A 560 25.36 9.50 26.71
N LYS A 561 25.60 9.13 27.93
CA LYS A 561 26.99 9.02 28.49
C LYS A 561 27.52 7.60 28.37
N SER A 562 26.67 6.60 28.08
CA SER A 562 27.09 5.21 27.93
C SER A 562 27.55 4.94 26.49
N PHE A 563 28.44 3.96 26.29
CA PHE A 563 28.84 3.50 24.96
C PHE A 563 27.63 3.09 24.13
N ILE A 564 26.71 2.32 24.70
CA ILE A 564 25.39 2.05 24.10
C ILE A 564 24.46 3.17 24.54
N LYS A 565 23.98 3.94 23.56
CA LYS A 565 23.10 5.08 23.74
C LYS A 565 21.64 4.67 23.84
N LYS A 566 21.20 3.70 23.02
CA LYS A 566 19.80 3.25 22.87
C LYS A 566 19.76 1.74 22.71
N ILE A 567 18.85 1.09 23.42
CA ILE A 567 18.37 -0.28 23.14
C ILE A 567 16.85 -0.23 23.15
N GLU A 568 16.24 -0.65 22.05
CA GLU A 568 14.79 -0.63 21.88
C GLU A 568 14.30 -1.93 21.22
N PRO A 569 13.90 -2.95 21.99
CA PRO A 569 13.13 -4.07 21.50
C PRO A 569 11.68 -3.65 21.21
N PHE A 570 11.07 -4.29 20.21
CA PHE A 570 9.66 -4.13 19.88
C PHE A 570 9.02 -5.45 19.41
N LEU A 571 7.69 -5.54 19.56
CA LEU A 571 6.88 -6.65 19.10
C LEU A 571 5.62 -6.12 18.43
N ASN A 572 5.35 -6.59 17.22
CA ASN A 572 4.05 -6.48 16.57
C ASN A 572 3.49 -7.88 16.36
N PHE A 573 2.29 -8.13 16.85
CA PHE A 573 1.67 -9.45 16.85
C PHE A 573 0.23 -9.35 16.37
N SER A 574 -0.21 -10.34 15.60
CA SER A 574 -1.59 -10.49 15.14
C SER A 574 -2.01 -11.96 15.19
N ASN A 575 -3.22 -12.20 15.70
CA ASN A 575 -3.84 -13.51 15.66
C ASN A 575 -5.29 -13.38 15.19
N TYR A 576 -5.70 -14.23 14.24
CA TYR A 576 -6.92 -14.10 13.48
C TYR A 576 -7.73 -15.39 13.41
N ASP A 577 -9.05 -15.23 13.40
CA ASP A 577 -10.03 -16.25 13.00
C ASP A 577 -10.94 -15.64 11.93
N PHE A 578 -10.51 -15.77 10.66
CA PHE A 578 -11.22 -15.25 9.49
C PHE A 578 -11.90 -16.38 8.75
N LYS A 579 -13.23 -16.32 8.61
CA LYS A 579 -14.05 -17.39 8.04
C LYS A 579 -15.08 -16.89 7.05
N TYR A 580 -15.32 -17.69 6.03
CA TYR A 580 -16.53 -17.59 5.22
C TYR A 580 -17.71 -18.11 6.02
N ASN A 581 -18.78 -17.32 6.18
CA ASN A 581 -19.96 -17.75 6.94
C ASN A 581 -21.00 -18.45 6.07
N ASP A 582 -21.22 -17.91 4.86
CA ASP A 582 -22.18 -18.45 3.89
C ASP A 582 -21.55 -18.30 2.51
N PHE A 583 -20.82 -19.33 2.07
CA PHE A 583 -20.12 -19.32 0.80
C PHE A 583 -20.48 -20.57 0.00
N LYS A 584 -21.49 -20.44 -0.86
CA LYS A 584 -21.89 -21.47 -1.82
C LYS A 584 -21.72 -20.95 -3.23
N THR A 585 -21.20 -21.79 -4.11
CA THR A 585 -20.98 -21.48 -5.52
C THR A 585 -21.30 -22.70 -6.40
N LYS A 586 -21.44 -22.47 -7.70
CA LYS A 586 -21.63 -23.54 -8.70
C LYS A 586 -20.39 -23.64 -9.57
N PHE A 587 -19.93 -24.87 -9.80
CA PHE A 587 -18.94 -25.19 -10.81
C PHE A 587 -19.50 -26.28 -11.73
N GLY A 588 -19.88 -25.91 -12.94
CA GLY A 588 -20.69 -26.77 -13.79
C GLY A 588 -22.09 -27.00 -13.19
N SER A 589 -22.44 -28.27 -12.96
CA SER A 589 -23.71 -28.70 -12.30
C SER A 589 -23.55 -28.87 -10.78
N GLU A 590 -22.34 -28.89 -10.26
CA GLU A 590 -22.03 -29.15 -8.85
C GLU A 590 -22.19 -27.88 -8.00
N ILE A 591 -22.80 -28.03 -6.81
CA ILE A 591 -22.85 -26.98 -5.78
C ILE A 591 -21.72 -27.25 -4.80
N LEU A 592 -20.78 -26.30 -4.70
CA LEU A 592 -19.66 -26.33 -3.78
C LEU A 592 -20.00 -25.44 -2.57
N ASP A 593 -19.85 -25.97 -1.37
CA ASP A 593 -20.09 -25.26 -0.11
C ASP A 593 -18.77 -25.09 0.66
N TYR A 594 -18.32 -23.84 0.75
CA TYR A 594 -17.10 -23.45 1.47
C TYR A 594 -17.40 -22.73 2.78
N SER A 595 -18.65 -22.79 3.25
CA SER A 595 -19.05 -22.16 4.52
C SER A 595 -18.23 -22.72 5.69
N ASN A 596 -17.91 -21.85 6.65
CA ASN A 596 -17.05 -22.12 7.82
C ASN A 596 -15.57 -22.45 7.52
N LYS A 597 -15.15 -22.40 6.25
CA LYS A 597 -13.74 -22.52 5.88
C LYS A 597 -12.97 -21.24 6.21
N GLN A 598 -11.66 -21.38 6.44
CA GLN A 598 -10.75 -20.25 6.67
C GLN A 598 -10.61 -19.43 5.37
N VAL A 599 -10.54 -18.12 5.52
CA VAL A 599 -10.30 -17.23 4.38
C VAL A 599 -8.90 -17.46 3.82
N VAL A 600 -8.82 -17.64 2.51
CA VAL A 600 -7.57 -17.99 1.81
C VAL A 600 -6.55 -16.83 1.82
N GLY A 601 -5.25 -17.17 1.77
CA GLY A 601 -4.15 -16.20 1.65
C GLY A 601 -3.83 -15.43 2.92
N LEU A 602 -4.45 -15.79 4.05
CA LEU A 602 -4.30 -15.09 5.32
C LEU A 602 -3.77 -16.05 6.40
N PRO A 603 -2.63 -15.72 7.03
CA PRO A 603 -2.11 -16.52 8.12
C PRO A 603 -2.96 -16.32 9.37
N LYS A 604 -3.15 -17.39 10.14
CA LYS A 604 -3.80 -17.29 11.45
C LYS A 604 -2.98 -16.46 12.43
N THR A 605 -1.66 -16.55 12.34
CA THR A 605 -0.73 -15.83 13.23
C THR A 605 0.38 -15.20 12.41
N LYS A 606 0.65 -13.94 12.70
CA LYS A 606 1.77 -13.17 12.15
C LYS A 606 2.39 -12.35 13.26
N TYR A 607 3.73 -12.29 13.33
CA TYR A 607 4.40 -11.37 14.24
C TYR A 607 5.77 -10.92 13.73
N THR A 608 6.20 -9.77 14.23
CA THR A 608 7.54 -9.21 14.01
C THR A 608 8.16 -8.93 15.38
N LEU A 609 9.31 -9.52 15.65
CA LEU A 609 10.18 -9.12 16.73
C LEU A 609 11.28 -8.22 16.17
N GLY A 610 11.57 -7.13 16.85
CA GLY A 610 12.63 -6.23 16.44
C GLY A 610 13.52 -5.80 17.58
N LEU A 611 14.75 -5.37 17.24
CA LEU A 611 15.72 -4.84 18.18
C LEU A 611 16.56 -3.77 17.49
N ASP A 612 16.45 -2.54 17.98
CA ASP A 612 17.28 -1.41 17.56
C ASP A 612 18.32 -1.10 18.63
N ILE A 613 19.58 -1.02 18.22
CA ILE A 613 20.72 -0.65 19.09
C ILE A 613 21.44 0.52 18.43
N VAL A 614 21.72 1.57 19.21
CA VAL A 614 22.49 2.73 18.75
C VAL A 614 23.57 3.03 19.78
N THR A 615 24.79 3.31 19.31
CA THR A 615 25.91 3.73 20.16
C THR A 615 26.10 5.25 20.15
N ASN A 616 26.82 5.78 21.13
CA ASN A 616 27.16 7.20 21.16
C ASN A 616 28.20 7.60 20.10
N MET A 617 28.90 6.62 19.51
CA MET A 617 29.84 6.83 18.41
C MET A 617 29.15 6.90 17.03
N GLY A 618 27.85 6.61 16.95
CA GLY A 618 27.09 6.61 15.70
C GLY A 618 26.95 5.24 15.05
N LEU A 619 27.50 4.16 15.61
CA LEU A 619 27.19 2.80 15.16
C LEU A 619 25.74 2.45 15.51
N TYR A 620 25.04 1.81 14.59
CA TYR A 620 23.70 1.31 14.84
C TYR A 620 23.51 -0.11 14.28
N LEU A 621 22.62 -0.86 14.91
CA LEU A 621 22.20 -2.19 14.49
C LEU A 621 20.68 -2.27 14.58
N ASN A 622 20.02 -2.60 13.46
CA ASN A 622 18.60 -2.83 13.38
C ASN A 622 18.35 -4.29 12.98
N ASN A 623 17.57 -5.01 13.76
CA ASN A 623 17.20 -6.40 13.49
C ASN A 623 15.68 -6.53 13.45
N THR A 624 15.18 -7.35 12.53
CA THR A 624 13.77 -7.77 12.48
C THR A 624 13.70 -9.28 12.22
N TYR A 625 12.86 -9.96 13.00
CA TYR A 625 12.51 -11.35 12.82
C TYR A 625 11.03 -11.41 12.51
N ASN A 626 10.70 -11.64 11.23
CA ASN A 626 9.34 -11.60 10.72
C ASN A 626 8.83 -13.02 10.54
N VAL A 627 7.74 -13.37 11.22
CA VAL A 627 7.12 -14.70 11.16
C VAL A 627 5.75 -14.61 10.54
N MET A 628 5.54 -15.43 9.52
CA MET A 628 4.27 -15.65 8.82
C MET A 628 3.82 -17.08 9.09
N GLY A 629 2.61 -17.27 9.56
CA GLY A 629 2.00 -18.59 9.73
C GLY A 629 1.58 -19.24 8.42
N ASP A 630 1.13 -20.51 8.51
CA ASP A 630 0.59 -21.27 7.39
C ASP A 630 -0.64 -20.57 6.77
N VAL A 631 -0.82 -20.69 5.46
CA VAL A 631 -1.96 -20.12 4.73
C VAL A 631 -2.61 -21.16 3.80
N TYR A 632 -3.93 -21.14 3.70
CA TYR A 632 -4.65 -21.87 2.67
C TYR A 632 -4.71 -21.06 1.37
N THR A 633 -4.60 -21.74 0.23
CA THR A 633 -4.68 -21.11 -1.09
C THR A 633 -5.98 -21.40 -1.82
N ASP A 634 -6.65 -22.52 -1.51
CA ASP A 634 -7.94 -22.93 -2.09
C ASP A 634 -9.09 -22.76 -1.09
N PHE A 635 -10.29 -22.50 -1.59
CA PHE A 635 -11.48 -22.26 -0.75
C PHE A 635 -11.90 -23.48 0.08
N ALA A 636 -11.57 -24.70 -0.38
CA ALA A 636 -11.85 -25.93 0.36
C ALA A 636 -10.91 -26.13 1.56
N ASN A 637 -9.84 -25.34 1.67
CA ASN A 637 -8.75 -25.46 2.64
C ASN A 637 -8.02 -26.82 2.56
N THR A 638 -7.84 -27.33 1.35
CA THR A 638 -7.10 -28.58 1.10
C THR A 638 -5.63 -28.32 0.81
N ASN A 639 -5.31 -27.20 0.16
CA ASN A 639 -3.95 -26.77 -0.15
C ASN A 639 -3.44 -25.76 0.88
N ASN A 640 -2.35 -26.13 1.55
CA ASN A 640 -1.74 -25.31 2.60
C ASN A 640 -0.28 -25.02 2.26
N VAL A 641 0.08 -23.73 2.17
CA VAL A 641 1.47 -23.27 2.05
C VAL A 641 2.02 -23.01 3.44
N LYS A 642 3.16 -23.64 3.75
CA LYS A 642 3.81 -23.49 5.05
C LYS A 642 4.29 -22.08 5.28
N GLY A 643 4.15 -21.63 6.50
CA GLY A 643 4.68 -20.36 6.97
C GLY A 643 6.20 -20.35 6.98
N PHE A 644 6.77 -19.17 7.18
CA PHE A 644 8.21 -18.96 7.19
C PHE A 644 8.60 -17.89 8.21
N ALA A 645 9.90 -17.83 8.52
CA ALA A 645 10.47 -16.85 9.42
C ALA A 645 11.75 -16.24 8.83
N LEU A 646 11.75 -14.91 8.62
CA LEU A 646 12.84 -14.20 7.98
C LEU A 646 13.59 -13.32 8.99
N LEU A 647 14.87 -13.57 9.17
CA LEU A 647 15.77 -12.69 9.92
C LEU A 647 16.41 -11.69 8.95
N ASN A 648 16.20 -10.40 9.21
CA ASN A 648 16.84 -9.30 8.51
C ASN A 648 17.66 -8.46 9.49
N SER A 649 18.85 -8.00 9.08
CA SER A 649 19.73 -7.20 9.90
C SER A 649 20.40 -6.12 9.09
N LYS A 650 20.53 -4.92 9.68
CA LYS A 650 21.23 -3.78 9.09
C LYS A 650 22.19 -3.20 10.13
N LEU A 651 23.46 -3.18 9.79
CA LEU A 651 24.53 -2.53 10.56
C LEU A 651 24.96 -1.28 9.82
N GLY A 652 25.09 -0.16 10.51
CA GLY A 652 25.56 1.06 9.89
C GLY A 652 26.27 1.99 10.86
N TYR A 653 26.83 3.04 10.28
CA TYR A 653 27.54 4.10 10.98
C TYR A 653 27.07 5.45 10.48
N LYS A 654 26.54 6.27 11.39
CA LYS A 654 25.97 7.58 11.09
C LYS A 654 26.67 8.66 11.86
N ILE A 655 27.13 9.70 11.15
CA ILE A 655 27.72 10.91 11.72
C ILE A 655 26.93 12.11 11.20
N SER A 656 26.60 13.04 12.08
CA SER A 656 25.99 14.31 11.72
C SER A 656 26.91 15.47 12.14
N GLY A 657 27.26 16.30 11.17
CA GLY A 657 28.07 17.50 11.35
C GLY A 657 27.29 18.77 10.98
N GLU A 658 27.92 19.93 11.18
CA GLU A 658 27.31 21.21 10.82
C GLU A 658 26.98 21.29 9.33
N LYS A 659 27.95 20.96 8.48
CA LYS A 659 27.84 21.06 7.02
C LYS A 659 27.51 19.74 6.33
N MET A 660 27.79 18.61 6.97
CA MET A 660 27.61 17.30 6.32
C MET A 660 27.11 16.24 7.29
N ASP A 661 26.07 15.52 6.87
CA ASP A 661 25.64 14.28 7.50
C ASP A 661 26.06 13.11 6.60
N PHE A 662 26.54 12.05 7.22
CA PHE A 662 27.02 10.85 6.54
C PHE A 662 26.45 9.60 7.23
N ASP A 663 25.97 8.65 6.44
CA ASP A 663 25.46 7.37 6.92
C ASP A 663 25.91 6.29 5.94
N VAL A 664 26.67 5.32 6.41
CA VAL A 664 27.07 4.15 5.64
C VAL A 664 26.54 2.89 6.30
N TYR A 665 26.04 1.96 5.50
CA TYR A 665 25.42 0.75 6.05
C TYR A 665 25.63 -0.47 5.16
N PHE A 666 25.54 -1.63 5.81
CA PHE A 666 25.45 -2.94 5.19
C PHE A 666 24.25 -3.69 5.79
N ALA A 667 23.49 -4.38 4.96
CA ALA A 667 22.29 -5.09 5.38
C ALA A 667 22.21 -6.46 4.71
N GLY A 668 21.62 -7.42 5.43
CA GLY A 668 21.32 -8.75 4.95
C GLY A 668 19.87 -9.11 5.24
N ASN A 669 19.21 -9.66 4.26
CA ASN A 669 17.85 -10.15 4.35
C ASN A 669 17.81 -11.66 4.22
N ASN A 670 16.80 -12.30 4.82
CA ASN A 670 16.64 -13.76 4.88
C ASN A 670 17.94 -14.47 5.32
N LEU A 671 18.57 -13.97 6.38
CA LEU A 671 19.85 -14.51 6.90
C LEU A 671 19.74 -15.98 7.36
N THR A 672 18.54 -16.48 7.55
CA THR A 672 18.24 -17.87 7.93
C THR A 672 18.04 -18.80 6.73
N ASN A 673 18.17 -18.30 5.49
CA ASN A 673 18.01 -19.07 4.26
C ASN A 673 16.68 -19.84 4.19
N GLN A 674 15.57 -19.21 4.57
CA GLN A 674 14.25 -19.81 4.55
C GLN A 674 13.65 -19.76 3.15
N ILE A 675 13.04 -20.89 2.72
CA ILE A 675 12.14 -20.88 1.57
C ILE A 675 10.93 -20.05 1.96
N ASN A 676 10.56 -19.10 1.13
CA ASN A 676 9.47 -18.15 1.37
C ASN A 676 8.78 -17.77 0.05
N TYR A 677 7.58 -17.24 0.18
CA TYR A 677 6.83 -16.69 -0.95
C TYR A 677 6.62 -15.19 -0.79
N THR A 678 6.47 -14.50 -1.91
CA THR A 678 6.14 -13.06 -1.93
C THR A 678 4.71 -12.81 -2.38
N PHE A 679 4.10 -13.75 -3.10
CA PHE A 679 2.72 -13.68 -3.55
C PHE A 679 2.14 -15.07 -3.76
N LEU A 680 0.84 -15.23 -3.47
CA LEU A 680 0.08 -16.44 -3.73
C LEU A 680 -1.13 -16.11 -4.61
N PHE A 681 -1.38 -16.94 -5.61
CA PHE A 681 -2.65 -16.96 -6.32
C PHE A 681 -3.68 -17.73 -5.51
N LEU A 682 -4.84 -17.14 -5.30
CA LEU A 682 -5.82 -17.62 -4.35
C LEU A 682 -7.10 -18.08 -5.05
N GLY A 683 -7.80 -18.99 -4.40
CA GLY A 683 -9.06 -19.55 -4.88
C GLY A 683 -8.86 -20.71 -5.86
N ASN A 684 -9.89 -20.97 -6.66
CA ASN A 684 -9.80 -21.97 -7.73
C ASN A 684 -9.04 -21.35 -8.90
N ASN A 685 -7.72 -21.51 -8.91
CA ASN A 685 -6.89 -20.95 -9.95
C ASN A 685 -6.97 -21.80 -11.22
N ILE A 686 -7.26 -21.17 -12.35
CA ILE A 686 -7.35 -21.82 -13.67
C ILE A 686 -6.14 -21.56 -14.56
N ASN A 687 -5.10 -20.90 -14.03
CA ASN A 687 -3.88 -20.62 -14.80
C ASN A 687 -2.98 -21.84 -14.99
N ASP A 688 -3.46 -23.02 -14.61
CA ASP A 688 -2.68 -24.26 -14.58
C ASP A 688 -2.38 -24.83 -15.96
N SER A 689 -2.91 -24.23 -17.02
CA SER A 689 -2.82 -24.78 -18.36
C SER A 689 -2.57 -23.75 -19.46
N ASP A 690 -1.82 -22.71 -19.17
CA ASP A 690 -1.44 -21.75 -20.21
C ASP A 690 -0.64 -22.44 -21.32
N ALA A 691 -1.06 -22.26 -22.57
CA ALA A 691 -0.35 -22.77 -23.75
C ALA A 691 1.11 -22.29 -23.75
N GLY A 692 2.03 -23.25 -23.80
CA GLY A 692 3.47 -22.99 -23.74
C GLY A 692 4.06 -22.94 -22.32
N SER A 693 3.27 -23.26 -21.28
CA SER A 693 3.77 -23.49 -19.93
C SER A 693 4.70 -24.71 -19.89
N ASN A 694 5.64 -24.72 -18.94
CA ASN A 694 6.47 -25.86 -18.60
C ASN A 694 5.77 -26.84 -17.64
N TYR A 695 4.52 -26.54 -17.25
CA TYR A 695 3.73 -27.37 -16.34
C TYR A 695 2.65 -28.14 -17.12
N PRO A 696 2.43 -29.44 -16.82
CA PRO A 696 1.34 -30.20 -17.38
C PRO A 696 -0.04 -29.61 -17.03
N LEU A 697 -1.04 -29.90 -17.85
CA LEU A 697 -2.45 -29.59 -17.56
C LEU A 697 -2.86 -30.15 -16.20
N GLY A 698 -3.53 -29.33 -15.36
CA GLY A 698 -4.02 -29.73 -14.04
C GLY A 698 -3.01 -29.61 -12.92
N VAL A 699 -1.77 -29.20 -13.18
CA VAL A 699 -0.79 -28.87 -12.14
C VAL A 699 -1.02 -27.44 -11.67
N ALA A 700 -1.34 -27.27 -10.40
CA ALA A 700 -1.54 -25.96 -9.79
C ALA A 700 -0.23 -25.15 -9.75
N THR A 701 -0.26 -23.95 -10.32
CA THR A 701 0.85 -22.99 -10.32
C THR A 701 0.42 -21.73 -9.58
N ASP A 702 0.57 -21.72 -8.26
CA ASP A 702 0.00 -20.69 -7.38
C ASP A 702 1.04 -19.84 -6.67
N VAL A 703 2.33 -20.23 -6.72
CA VAL A 703 3.35 -19.64 -5.85
C VAL A 703 4.30 -18.73 -6.63
N ASN A 704 4.44 -17.49 -6.20
CA ASN A 704 5.57 -16.65 -6.53
C ASN A 704 6.59 -16.74 -5.39
N PRO A 705 7.71 -17.48 -5.56
CA PRO A 705 8.71 -17.60 -4.51
C PRO A 705 9.42 -16.27 -4.25
N GLY A 706 9.84 -16.08 -3.02
CA GLY A 706 10.82 -15.08 -2.62
C GLY A 706 12.26 -15.62 -2.68
N PRO A 707 13.28 -14.78 -2.46
CA PRO A 707 14.65 -15.24 -2.38
C PRO A 707 14.81 -16.26 -1.25
N SER A 708 15.17 -17.53 -1.59
CA SER A 708 15.33 -18.63 -0.63
C SER A 708 16.69 -18.62 0.09
N LYS A 709 17.64 -17.80 -0.38
CA LYS A 709 18.94 -17.60 0.22
C LYS A 709 19.09 -16.20 0.77
N ALA A 710 20.01 -16.02 1.71
CA ALA A 710 20.38 -14.69 2.18
C ALA A 710 20.85 -13.81 1.02
N TYR A 711 20.42 -12.57 1.03
CA TYR A 711 20.82 -11.56 0.05
C TYR A 711 21.16 -10.25 0.74
N TYR A 712 22.09 -9.50 0.15
CA TYR A 712 22.76 -8.40 0.82
C TYR A 712 22.67 -7.13 0.01
N PHE A 713 22.72 -6.00 0.69
CA PHE A 713 22.89 -4.69 0.09
C PHE A 713 23.67 -3.76 1.03
N GLY A 714 24.35 -2.79 0.43
CA GLY A 714 25.06 -1.76 1.17
C GLY A 714 24.84 -0.41 0.53
N GLY A 715 24.93 0.65 1.31
CA GLY A 715 24.71 1.98 0.79
C GLY A 715 25.36 3.08 1.60
N VAL A 716 25.34 4.26 0.99
CA VAL A 716 25.87 5.51 1.55
C VAL A 716 24.82 6.60 1.35
N ASN A 717 24.52 7.33 2.43
CA ASN A 717 23.69 8.52 2.38
C ASN A 717 24.55 9.71 2.79
N VAL A 718 24.60 10.74 1.97
CA VAL A 718 25.34 11.97 2.23
C VAL A 718 24.39 13.14 2.12
N LYS A 719 24.32 14.00 3.13
CA LYS A 719 23.60 15.27 3.08
C LYS A 719 24.59 16.40 3.28
N TYR A 720 24.70 17.28 2.30
CA TYR A 720 25.50 18.51 2.39
C TYR A 720 24.58 19.71 2.64
N LYS A 721 24.97 20.56 3.58
CA LYS A 721 24.25 21.78 3.99
C LYS A 721 25.11 23.00 3.58
N PHE A 722 24.60 23.79 2.65
CA PHE A 722 25.28 24.97 2.14
C PHE A 722 25.31 26.11 3.15
#